data_1f88fbc8bfabd9b49e3813f6a48df23e
#
_entry.id   1f88fbc8bfabd9b49e3813f6a48df23e
#
_cell.length_a   1.000
_cell.length_b   1.000
_cell.length_c   1.000
_cell.angle_alpha   90.00
_cell.angle_beta   90.00
_cell.angle_gamma   90.00
#
_symmetry.space_group_name_H-M   'P 1'
#
loop_
_entity.id
_entity.type
_entity.pdbx_description
1 polymer ?
#
loop_
_entity_poly.entity_id
_entity_poly.type
_entity_poly.pdbx_seq_one_letter_code
_entity_poly.pdbx_strand_id
1 'polypeptide(L)'
;MGITQSYIGFARPFSDHIALGFDWSNVGYDDNELSYGENKLNFAVGAQPNKLFSFGLTLKYLMRDMLLDEASYGKSSGIGYDAGFLIQPLKNLKLGIGMYDIGGTSVSYKDKTSETVLGQAFKLGISYMPFNGLTIAGDFGDRFHLGTEYVLASRVSFRAGVQQDISGEEKIMVPSAGISLKFRTIVMEYGYESHPYLEPTHRISFALQLSPAVVSITKTTIAHNPIFRSLHRYYESEPFIKVGLKNISDEDLPVNVSLFVPTMMDNPHSESVTLPPKSDEEYDVGVSFSSDVLTSKKATFDNLVQPEVKVTYKQGGEEKLAQKKMESSYVLGKGKLTWSNPEMIACYVTPADAVVDKFARNFIQYYTPVLNDYFGRSNLGRAIILYDALGTHGLVYNIDLETPFLDIADDKSAFDTVKYPGDMLRDKIGDCDDLTALYGSLLANLGIETMFLDVFKPGAGHIFLMFDSGIKPDDVTKYFLDENEVVVLNDKVWIPIEATLVGKPFFSAWKQGTLKYNEMKAENYVNEISVKEATAKYIAGSHITPDMPMPTIDGINDLLKEDIKQYGMWLEQIVYNSVGXKLIAAEDYYDAGVKYMEXKXYKEAXEMLETAINMKPVFPDAINTLGVCYTXTXEYAKAIEFYEEAIQQAGEHAGFMLNIAISQFMLGNKGLAXQKYDEVVMIDPMFEGKLDXVFGAAKAXVAGPXDGPTLKISDDLEAELAEGSTKGLVEXKDAPKDIEPEDIXKVDFRKXRARSDNTVGITFARLGNYSMAIDYFKKSIKNDPTEMDYKVHLAVALYRMYKXDDALXYYXXVKRAKPELVTQLXFIXXMGESTPKFDKFD
;
A
#
# COMPACT_ATOMS: atom_id res chain seq x y z
N MET A 1 -42.22 -59.25 42.96
CA MET A 1 -42.68 -57.96 43.52
C MET A 1 -41.67 -56.91 43.14
N GLY A 2 -42.06 -55.90 42.37
CA GLY A 2 -41.14 -54.81 41.90
C GLY A 2 -41.56 -53.47 42.44
N ILE A 3 -40.69 -52.76 43.14
CA ILE A 3 -40.88 -51.36 43.49
C ILE A 3 -40.34 -50.52 42.36
N THR A 4 -41.19 -49.70 41.81
CA THR A 4 -40.73 -48.72 40.73
C THR A 4 -40.51 -47.35 41.36
N GLN A 5 -39.47 -46.69 40.92
CA GLN A 5 -39.20 -45.34 41.32
C GLN A 5 -38.92 -44.48 40.08
N SER A 6 -39.58 -43.34 39.98
CA SER A 6 -39.37 -42.34 38.86
C SER A 6 -38.97 -41.02 39.47
N TYR A 7 -38.17 -40.27 38.69
CA TYR A 7 -37.69 -38.98 39.11
C TYR A 7 -37.55 -38.06 37.92
N ILE A 8 -38.04 -36.82 38.04
CA ILE A 8 -37.79 -35.74 37.07
C ILE A 8 -37.40 -34.51 37.90
N GLY A 9 -36.28 -33.89 37.51
CA GLY A 9 -35.81 -32.71 38.21
C GLY A 9 -35.27 -31.63 37.27
N PHE A 10 -35.39 -30.41 37.72
CA PHE A 10 -34.87 -29.21 37.00
C PHE A 10 -34.19 -28.32 38.03
N ALA A 11 -33.03 -27.82 37.72
CA ALA A 11 -32.32 -26.83 38.54
C ALA A 11 -31.65 -25.80 37.63
N ARG A 12 -31.75 -24.53 38.00
CA ARG A 12 -31.18 -23.42 37.25
C ARG A 12 -30.65 -22.35 38.20
N PRO A 13 -29.42 -21.82 37.93
CA PRO A 13 -29.03 -20.57 38.57
C PRO A 13 -29.94 -19.44 38.06
N PHE A 14 -30.48 -18.67 39.01
CA PHE A 14 -31.34 -17.52 38.75
C PHE A 14 -30.49 -16.24 38.72
N SER A 15 -29.46 -16.21 39.55
CA SER A 15 -28.44 -15.16 39.57
C SER A 15 -27.10 -15.79 39.97
N ASP A 16 -26.06 -14.98 40.09
CA ASP A 16 -24.74 -15.43 40.50
C ASP A 16 -24.75 -16.01 41.93
N HIS A 17 -25.74 -15.65 42.73
CA HIS A 17 -25.83 -16.01 44.13
C HIS A 17 -27.03 -16.88 44.48
N ILE A 18 -27.99 -17.07 43.59
CA ILE A 18 -29.26 -17.76 43.85
C ILE A 18 -29.55 -18.79 42.77
N ALA A 19 -29.91 -20.00 43.16
CA ALA A 19 -30.38 -21.04 42.26
C ALA A 19 -31.77 -21.53 42.71
N LEU A 20 -32.57 -21.95 41.76
CA LEU A 20 -33.89 -22.51 41.99
C LEU A 20 -33.91 -23.97 41.50
N GLY A 21 -34.58 -24.83 42.23
CA GLY A 21 -34.77 -26.22 41.84
C GLY A 21 -36.22 -26.66 42.02
N PHE A 22 -36.60 -27.55 41.18
CA PHE A 22 -37.88 -28.24 41.24
C PHE A 22 -37.67 -29.69 40.90
N ASP A 23 -38.26 -30.61 41.67
CA ASP A 23 -38.28 -32.00 41.29
C ASP A 23 -39.60 -32.69 41.70
N TRP A 24 -39.91 -33.73 40.95
CA TRP A 24 -40.96 -34.67 41.25
C TRP A 24 -40.36 -36.06 41.33
N SER A 25 -40.74 -36.77 42.37
CA SER A 25 -40.43 -38.21 42.52
C SER A 25 -41.68 -39.00 42.79
N ASN A 26 -41.71 -40.20 42.28
CA ASN A 26 -42.79 -41.13 42.45
C ASN A 26 -42.17 -42.46 42.89
N VAL A 27 -42.76 -43.05 43.91
CA VAL A 27 -42.47 -44.44 44.32
C VAL A 27 -43.81 -45.21 44.31
N GLY A 28 -43.80 -46.29 43.57
CA GLY A 28 -44.99 -47.10 43.37
C GLY A 28 -44.71 -48.60 43.62
N TYR A 29 -45.68 -49.26 44.18
CA TYR A 29 -45.72 -50.68 44.32
C TYR A 29 -47.16 -51.16 44.04
N ASP A 30 -47.27 -52.15 43.23
CA ASP A 30 -48.60 -52.73 42.86
C ASP A 30 -48.53 -54.25 42.76
N ASP A 31 -49.43 -54.92 43.50
CA ASP A 31 -49.67 -56.34 43.31
C ASP A 31 -51.16 -56.62 43.52
N ASN A 32 -51.58 -57.91 43.57
CA ASN A 32 -52.97 -58.26 43.62
C ASN A 32 -53.70 -57.83 44.88
N GLU A 33 -53.04 -57.59 45.98
CA GLU A 33 -53.58 -57.26 47.27
C GLU A 33 -53.29 -55.81 47.73
N LEU A 34 -52.15 -55.26 47.35
CA LEU A 34 -51.73 -53.94 47.82
C LEU A 34 -51.27 -53.08 46.66
N SER A 35 -51.86 -51.91 46.53
CA SER A 35 -51.35 -50.85 45.60
C SER A 35 -50.97 -49.63 46.45
N TYR A 36 -49.75 -49.19 46.27
CA TYR A 36 -49.18 -48.03 46.95
C TYR A 36 -48.54 -47.08 46.01
N GLY A 37 -48.88 -45.80 46.07
CA GLY A 37 -48.24 -44.73 45.28
C GLY A 37 -47.92 -43.54 46.16
N GLU A 38 -46.66 -43.11 46.10
CA GLU A 38 -46.19 -41.88 46.75
C GLU A 38 -45.64 -40.95 45.77
N ASN A 39 -46.16 -39.74 45.70
CA ASN A 39 -45.65 -38.65 44.87
C ASN A 39 -45.12 -37.55 45.80
N LYS A 40 -43.93 -37.08 45.47
CA LYS A 40 -43.27 -36.00 46.21
C LYS A 40 -42.90 -34.91 45.23
N LEU A 41 -43.31 -33.67 45.47
CA LEU A 41 -42.92 -32.45 44.74
C LEU A 41 -42.05 -31.62 45.67
N ASN A 42 -40.84 -31.30 45.18
CA ASN A 42 -39.91 -30.51 45.95
C ASN A 42 -39.66 -29.18 45.22
N PHE A 43 -39.67 -28.08 45.97
CA PHE A 43 -39.28 -26.74 45.51
C PHE A 43 -38.10 -26.29 46.36
N ALA A 44 -36.96 -26.05 45.72
CA ALA A 44 -35.72 -25.74 46.42
C ALA A 44 -35.19 -24.38 46.01
N VAL A 45 -34.67 -23.63 46.95
CA VAL A 45 -33.92 -22.39 46.77
C VAL A 45 -32.55 -22.58 47.39
N GLY A 46 -31.49 -22.37 46.62
CA GLY A 46 -30.13 -22.37 47.08
C GLY A 46 -29.54 -20.96 46.96
N ALA A 47 -28.74 -20.57 47.94
CA ALA A 47 -28.05 -19.28 47.92
C ALA A 47 -26.58 -19.46 48.29
N GLN A 48 -25.70 -18.79 47.57
CA GLN A 48 -24.25 -18.77 47.79
C GLN A 48 -23.78 -17.31 47.87
N PRO A 49 -23.87 -16.67 49.05
CA PRO A 49 -23.48 -15.27 49.18
C PRO A 49 -21.99 -15.02 48.95
N ASN A 50 -21.16 -16.05 49.12
CA ASN A 50 -19.74 -16.03 48.81
C ASN A 50 -19.22 -17.44 48.55
N LYS A 51 -17.95 -17.58 48.13
CA LYS A 51 -17.34 -18.88 47.79
C LYS A 51 -17.16 -19.83 48.97
N LEU A 52 -17.21 -19.32 50.21
CA LEU A 52 -17.02 -20.12 51.39
C LEU A 52 -18.33 -20.78 51.90
N PHE A 53 -19.45 -20.07 51.74
CA PHE A 53 -20.73 -20.52 52.36
C PHE A 53 -21.85 -20.66 51.34
N SER A 54 -22.61 -21.75 51.44
CA SER A 54 -23.85 -21.91 50.70
C SER A 54 -24.93 -22.47 51.66
N PHE A 55 -26.17 -22.08 51.44
CA PHE A 55 -27.31 -22.65 52.18
C PHE A 55 -28.50 -22.89 51.25
N GLY A 56 -29.34 -23.81 51.62
CA GLY A 56 -30.52 -24.18 50.86
C GLY A 56 -31.72 -24.49 51.71
N LEU A 57 -32.89 -24.20 51.17
CA LEU A 57 -34.17 -24.55 51.75
C LEU A 57 -35.00 -25.30 50.73
N THR A 58 -35.72 -26.34 51.17
CA THR A 58 -36.62 -27.09 50.27
C THR A 58 -37.99 -27.19 50.97
N LEU A 59 -39.02 -26.87 50.20
CA LEU A 59 -40.41 -27.13 50.54
C LEU A 59 -40.84 -28.40 49.80
N LYS A 60 -41.33 -29.38 50.55
CA LYS A 60 -41.80 -30.65 50.01
C LYS A 60 -43.35 -30.71 50.10
N TYR A 61 -43.97 -31.23 49.09
CA TYR A 61 -45.38 -31.56 49.08
C TYR A 61 -45.51 -33.07 48.81
N LEU A 62 -45.92 -33.79 49.75
CA LEU A 62 -46.03 -35.26 49.75
C LEU A 62 -47.49 -35.66 49.51
N MET A 63 -47.77 -36.62 48.64
CA MET A 63 -49.08 -37.20 48.36
C MET A 63 -48.95 -38.70 48.38
N ARG A 64 -49.76 -39.34 49.09
CA ARG A 64 -49.86 -40.82 49.18
C ARG A 64 -51.27 -41.33 48.82
N ASP A 65 -51.28 -42.49 48.18
CA ASP A 65 -52.51 -43.24 47.84
C ASP A 65 -52.24 -44.69 48.12
N MET A 66 -53.12 -45.32 48.89
CA MET A 66 -52.97 -46.73 49.29
C MET A 66 -54.32 -47.44 49.15
N LEU A 67 -54.26 -48.58 48.48
CA LEU A 67 -55.38 -49.48 48.26
C LEU A 67 -54.94 -50.86 48.84
N LEU A 68 -55.79 -51.47 49.63
CA LEU A 68 -55.59 -52.84 50.16
C LEU A 68 -56.87 -53.63 49.85
N ASP A 69 -56.74 -54.71 49.10
CA ASP A 69 -57.92 -55.59 48.70
C ASP A 69 -59.02 -54.75 48.04
N GLU A 70 -58.69 -53.90 47.13
CA GLU A 70 -59.59 -52.97 46.47
C GLU A 70 -60.25 -51.88 47.36
N ALA A 71 -60.01 -51.97 48.69
CA ALA A 71 -60.50 -50.96 49.63
C ALA A 71 -59.53 -49.80 49.70
N SER A 72 -60.02 -48.57 49.49
CA SER A 72 -59.19 -47.38 49.59
C SER A 72 -58.96 -47.00 51.05
N TYR A 73 -57.69 -47.05 51.47
CA TYR A 73 -57.26 -46.54 52.79
C TYR A 73 -57.19 -45.06 52.76
N GLY A 74 -57.34 -44.49 51.54
CA GLY A 74 -57.48 -43.07 51.39
C GLY A 74 -56.28 -42.38 50.81
N LYS A 75 -56.53 -41.19 50.29
CA LYS A 75 -55.53 -40.28 49.84
C LYS A 75 -55.11 -39.33 50.93
N SER A 76 -53.84 -39.20 51.15
CA SER A 76 -53.29 -38.26 52.16
C SER A 76 -52.28 -37.33 51.55
N SER A 77 -52.13 -36.15 52.11
CA SER A 77 -51.09 -35.21 51.68
C SER A 77 -50.52 -34.47 52.88
N GLY A 78 -49.29 -33.98 52.68
CA GLY A 78 -48.59 -33.29 53.75
C GLY A 78 -47.51 -32.35 53.18
N ILE A 79 -47.02 -31.55 54.07
CA ILE A 79 -45.94 -30.57 53.75
C ILE A 79 -44.75 -30.84 54.65
N GLY A 80 -43.55 -30.87 54.10
CA GLY A 80 -42.31 -31.02 54.86
C GLY A 80 -41.31 -29.92 54.43
N TYR A 81 -40.32 -29.75 55.26
CA TYR A 81 -39.28 -28.74 55.04
C TYR A 81 -37.91 -29.35 55.25
N ASP A 82 -36.93 -29.00 54.36
CA ASP A 82 -35.53 -29.32 54.61
C ASP A 82 -34.70 -28.03 54.61
N ALA A 83 -33.55 -28.05 55.32
CA ALA A 83 -32.54 -26.98 55.27
C ALA A 83 -31.16 -27.60 55.17
N GLY A 84 -30.29 -26.94 54.41
CA GLY A 84 -28.91 -27.37 54.27
C GLY A 84 -27.94 -26.21 54.33
N PHE A 85 -26.75 -26.50 54.81
CA PHE A 85 -25.66 -25.56 54.97
C PHE A 85 -24.38 -26.23 54.47
N LEU A 86 -23.62 -25.56 53.63
CA LEU A 86 -22.36 -26.06 53.06
C LEU A 86 -21.26 -25.04 53.31
N ILE A 87 -20.12 -25.51 53.78
CA ILE A 87 -18.89 -24.70 53.92
C ILE A 87 -17.82 -25.30 53.01
N GLN A 88 -17.13 -24.45 52.24
CA GLN A 88 -16.03 -24.87 51.41
C GLN A 88 -14.74 -24.13 51.85
N PRO A 89 -14.08 -24.61 52.91
CA PRO A 89 -12.91 -23.94 53.46
C PRO A 89 -11.69 -23.99 52.52
N LEU A 90 -11.62 -24.99 51.66
CA LEU A 90 -10.58 -25.16 50.64
C LEU A 90 -11.25 -25.50 49.31
N LYS A 91 -10.57 -25.21 48.20
CA LYS A 91 -11.10 -25.53 46.88
C LYS A 91 -11.45 -27.02 46.70
N ASN A 92 -10.73 -27.88 47.41
CA ASN A 92 -10.87 -29.34 47.32
C ASN A 92 -11.52 -29.99 48.55
N LEU A 93 -12.08 -29.21 49.50
CA LEU A 93 -12.72 -29.73 50.70
C LEU A 93 -14.06 -29.04 50.95
N LYS A 94 -15.13 -29.84 51.08
CA LYS A 94 -16.46 -29.34 51.41
C LYS A 94 -16.97 -30.06 52.63
N LEU A 95 -17.66 -29.32 53.54
CA LEU A 95 -18.30 -29.82 54.74
C LEU A 95 -19.77 -29.42 54.70
N GLY A 96 -20.70 -30.36 54.94
CA GLY A 96 -22.11 -30.10 54.81
C GLY A 96 -22.90 -30.53 56.06
N ILE A 97 -23.92 -29.76 56.35
CA ILE A 97 -24.93 -30.13 57.38
C ILE A 97 -26.28 -30.06 56.68
N GLY A 98 -27.07 -31.16 56.81
CA GLY A 98 -28.42 -31.21 56.29
C GLY A 98 -29.41 -31.57 57.40
N MET A 99 -30.54 -30.90 57.43
CA MET A 99 -31.66 -31.17 58.30
C MET A 99 -32.86 -31.43 57.40
N TYR A 100 -33.39 -32.64 57.51
CA TYR A 100 -34.45 -33.14 56.62
C TYR A 100 -35.72 -33.34 57.46
N ASP A 101 -36.85 -33.09 56.82
CA ASP A 101 -38.17 -33.28 57.41
C ASP A 101 -38.27 -32.60 58.80
N ILE A 102 -37.95 -31.28 58.82
CA ILE A 102 -37.85 -30.44 60.01
C ILE A 102 -39.23 -30.48 60.73
N GLY A 103 -39.20 -30.91 62.00
CA GLY A 103 -40.45 -31.09 62.79
C GLY A 103 -41.24 -32.36 62.49
N GLY A 104 -40.73 -33.17 61.54
CA GLY A 104 -41.44 -34.34 61.03
C GLY A 104 -42.47 -34.00 59.94
N THR A 105 -42.44 -34.70 58.82
CA THR A 105 -43.42 -34.52 57.74
C THR A 105 -44.60 -35.39 57.98
N SER A 106 -45.79 -34.82 58.30
CA SER A 106 -47.04 -35.49 58.56
C SER A 106 -47.97 -35.36 57.38
N VAL A 107 -48.69 -36.44 57.08
CA VAL A 107 -49.75 -36.41 56.04
C VAL A 107 -51.12 -36.44 56.78
N SER A 108 -52.09 -35.75 56.17
CA SER A 108 -53.45 -35.71 56.64
C SER A 108 -54.40 -36.45 55.73
N TYR A 109 -55.28 -37.22 56.26
CA TYR A 109 -56.26 -37.92 55.51
C TYR A 109 -57.59 -37.15 55.48
N LYS A 110 -58.54 -37.54 54.63
CA LYS A 110 -59.84 -36.86 54.48
C LYS A 110 -60.67 -36.83 55.77
N ASP A 111 -60.52 -37.82 56.66
CA ASP A 111 -61.18 -37.90 57.95
C ASP A 111 -60.54 -37.00 59.05
N LYS A 112 -59.54 -36.20 58.61
CA LYS A 112 -58.77 -35.27 59.46
C LYS A 112 -57.78 -35.96 60.40
N THR A 113 -57.60 -37.27 60.32
CA THR A 113 -56.51 -37.92 61.02
C THR A 113 -55.19 -37.56 60.37
N SER A 114 -54.11 -37.48 61.11
CA SER A 114 -52.78 -37.19 60.58
C SER A 114 -51.73 -38.14 61.15
N GLU A 115 -50.75 -38.43 60.35
CA GLU A 115 -49.67 -39.36 60.70
C GLU A 115 -48.34 -38.74 60.29
N THR A 116 -47.33 -38.78 61.17
CA THR A 116 -45.99 -38.43 60.84
C THR A 116 -45.35 -39.58 60.06
N VAL A 117 -45.09 -39.31 58.77
CA VAL A 117 -44.64 -40.38 57.85
C VAL A 117 -43.16 -40.30 57.60
N LEU A 118 -42.54 -39.10 57.75
CA LEU A 118 -41.12 -38.92 57.70
C LEU A 118 -40.66 -38.20 58.99
N GLY A 119 -39.84 -38.87 59.77
CA GLY A 119 -39.23 -38.30 60.97
C GLY A 119 -38.09 -37.33 60.61
N GLN A 120 -37.91 -36.35 61.46
CA GLN A 120 -36.80 -35.41 61.30
C GLN A 120 -35.46 -36.17 61.33
N ALA A 121 -34.60 -35.83 60.38
CA ALA A 121 -33.27 -36.44 60.26
C ALA A 121 -32.19 -35.39 60.06
N PHE A 122 -30.98 -35.63 60.51
CA PHE A 122 -29.79 -34.83 60.40
C PHE A 122 -28.76 -35.63 59.61
N LYS A 123 -27.99 -34.92 58.76
CA LYS A 123 -26.82 -35.50 58.10
C LYS A 123 -25.64 -34.56 58.22
N LEU A 124 -24.47 -35.11 58.46
CA LEU A 124 -23.18 -34.42 58.40
C LEU A 124 -22.38 -35.06 57.29
N GLY A 125 -21.85 -34.24 56.38
CA GLY A 125 -21.10 -34.72 55.19
C GLY A 125 -19.76 -34.05 54.98
N ILE A 126 -18.86 -34.83 54.46
CA ILE A 126 -17.54 -34.36 54.05
C ILE A 126 -17.28 -34.85 52.61
N SER A 127 -16.70 -33.97 51.77
CA SER A 127 -16.23 -34.34 50.43
C SER A 127 -14.85 -33.78 50.22
N TYR A 128 -13.93 -34.62 49.79
CA TYR A 128 -12.52 -34.26 49.59
C TYR A 128 -12.07 -34.72 48.22
N MET A 129 -11.36 -33.80 47.50
CA MET A 129 -10.84 -34.07 46.16
C MET A 129 -9.30 -34.06 46.25
N PRO A 130 -8.64 -35.20 46.47
CA PRO A 130 -7.17 -35.24 46.57
C PRO A 130 -6.44 -34.72 45.30
N PHE A 131 -6.99 -34.97 44.13
CA PHE A 131 -6.49 -34.50 42.83
C PHE A 131 -7.65 -34.41 41.84
N ASN A 132 -7.44 -33.68 40.76
CA ASN A 132 -8.50 -33.49 39.77
C ASN A 132 -9.01 -34.82 39.23
N GLY A 133 -10.31 -34.99 39.32
CA GLY A 133 -11.01 -36.17 38.81
C GLY A 133 -11.32 -37.19 39.90
N LEU A 134 -10.67 -37.22 41.08
CA LEU A 134 -11.02 -38.15 42.17
C LEU A 134 -11.72 -37.41 43.31
N THR A 135 -12.92 -37.84 43.65
CA THR A 135 -13.68 -37.36 44.80
C THR A 135 -13.91 -38.51 45.77
N ILE A 136 -13.65 -38.28 47.06
CA ILE A 136 -14.02 -39.19 48.15
C ILE A 136 -15.01 -38.43 49.01
N ALA A 137 -16.15 -39.05 49.30
CA ALA A 137 -17.18 -38.39 50.11
C ALA A 137 -17.79 -39.39 51.11
N GLY A 138 -18.11 -38.85 52.24
CA GLY A 138 -18.82 -39.62 53.23
C GLY A 138 -19.84 -38.76 53.98
N ASP A 139 -20.92 -39.37 54.43
CA ASP A 139 -21.90 -38.73 55.29
C ASP A 139 -22.36 -39.69 56.38
N PHE A 140 -22.80 -39.05 57.43
CA PHE A 140 -23.24 -39.73 58.71
C PHE A 140 -24.58 -39.12 59.13
N GLY A 141 -25.55 -40.00 59.32
CA GLY A 141 -26.89 -39.63 59.76
C GLY A 141 -27.54 -40.84 60.37
N ASP A 142 -28.72 -41.22 59.88
CA ASP A 142 -29.37 -42.49 60.21
C ASP A 142 -28.58 -43.68 59.64
N ARG A 143 -27.86 -43.42 58.55
CA ARG A 143 -26.92 -44.38 57.96
C ARG A 143 -25.58 -43.72 57.83
N PHE A 144 -24.53 -44.50 57.71
CA PHE A 144 -23.23 -44.10 57.32
C PHE A 144 -23.10 -44.42 55.83
N HIS A 145 -22.61 -43.41 55.02
CA HIS A 145 -22.31 -43.62 53.63
C HIS A 145 -20.85 -43.25 53.37
N LEU A 146 -20.19 -44.07 52.56
CA LEU A 146 -18.84 -43.75 52.07
C LEU A 146 -18.79 -44.05 50.55
N GLY A 147 -18.33 -43.11 49.77
CA GLY A 147 -18.26 -43.32 48.32
C GLY A 147 -17.06 -42.61 47.68
N THR A 148 -16.75 -43.07 46.53
CA THR A 148 -15.72 -42.47 45.68
C THR A 148 -16.24 -42.33 44.24
N GLU A 149 -15.81 -41.26 43.61
CA GLU A 149 -16.05 -41.01 42.17
C GLU A 149 -14.73 -40.70 41.50
N TYR A 150 -14.45 -41.35 40.36
CA TYR A 150 -13.31 -41.03 39.49
C TYR A 150 -13.82 -40.61 38.11
N VAL A 151 -13.50 -39.36 37.72
CA VAL A 151 -13.92 -38.79 36.43
C VAL A 151 -12.74 -38.85 35.47
N LEU A 152 -12.91 -39.57 34.35
CA LEU A 152 -11.91 -39.78 33.32
C LEU A 152 -12.23 -38.86 32.14
N ALA A 153 -11.24 -38.01 31.76
CA ALA A 153 -11.33 -37.14 30.59
C ALA A 153 -12.60 -36.24 30.54
N SER A 154 -13.16 -35.92 31.70
CA SER A 154 -14.40 -35.13 31.90
C SER A 154 -15.63 -35.73 31.21
N ARG A 155 -15.58 -37.03 30.84
CA ARG A 155 -16.66 -37.67 30.03
C ARG A 155 -17.20 -38.93 30.68
N VAL A 156 -16.37 -39.66 31.38
CA VAL A 156 -16.78 -40.93 32.00
C VAL A 156 -16.50 -40.84 33.49
N SER A 157 -17.52 -41.14 34.33
CA SER A 157 -17.33 -41.24 35.78
C SER A 157 -17.61 -42.66 36.25
N PHE A 158 -16.75 -43.19 37.09
CA PHE A 158 -16.94 -44.46 37.81
C PHE A 158 -17.20 -44.14 39.27
N ARG A 159 -18.21 -44.78 39.85
CA ARG A 159 -18.59 -44.60 41.25
C ARG A 159 -18.63 -45.94 41.96
N ALA A 160 -18.19 -45.94 43.20
CA ALA A 160 -18.32 -47.09 44.10
C ALA A 160 -18.63 -46.53 45.48
N GLY A 161 -19.51 -47.27 46.19
CA GLY A 161 -19.91 -46.84 47.52
C GLY A 161 -20.37 -47.96 48.37
N VAL A 162 -20.50 -47.67 49.65
CA VAL A 162 -21.07 -48.57 50.66
C VAL A 162 -21.93 -47.75 51.61
N GLN A 163 -23.04 -48.28 52.02
CA GLN A 163 -23.84 -47.71 53.08
C GLN A 163 -24.08 -48.75 54.15
N GLN A 164 -24.27 -48.29 55.37
CA GLN A 164 -24.52 -49.15 56.54
C GLN A 164 -25.48 -48.46 57.52
N ASP A 165 -26.54 -49.22 57.98
CA ASP A 165 -27.44 -48.73 59.03
C ASP A 165 -26.71 -48.62 60.32
N ILE A 166 -26.92 -47.52 61.05
CA ILE A 166 -26.25 -47.23 62.34
C ILE A 166 -27.13 -47.68 63.46
N SER A 167 -28.43 -47.53 63.32
CA SER A 167 -29.41 -47.74 64.45
C SER A 167 -30.05 -49.09 64.42
N GLY A 168 -29.84 -49.95 63.46
CA GLY A 168 -30.44 -51.31 63.44
C GLY A 168 -29.65 -52.32 64.24
N GLU A 169 -30.33 -53.40 64.68
CA GLU A 169 -29.67 -54.52 65.43
C GLU A 169 -28.69 -55.25 64.51
N GLU A 170 -28.99 -55.33 63.21
CA GLU A 170 -28.09 -55.88 62.20
C GLU A 170 -27.41 -54.77 61.38
N LYS A 171 -26.09 -54.74 61.50
CA LYS A 171 -25.25 -53.74 60.77
C LYS A 171 -24.98 -54.22 59.33
N ILE A 172 -25.98 -54.16 58.50
CA ILE A 172 -25.92 -54.62 57.13
C ILE A 172 -25.19 -53.61 56.28
N MET A 173 -24.19 -54.08 55.53
CA MET A 173 -23.43 -53.22 54.52
C MET A 173 -24.04 -53.49 53.19
N VAL A 174 -24.39 -52.39 52.49
CA VAL A 174 -24.99 -52.39 51.18
C VAL A 174 -23.98 -51.73 50.16
N PRO A 175 -23.29 -52.53 49.38
CA PRO A 175 -22.40 -51.95 48.35
C PRO A 175 -23.19 -51.46 47.16
N SER A 176 -22.63 -50.40 46.49
CA SER A 176 -23.18 -49.83 45.30
C SER A 176 -22.07 -49.49 44.30
N ALA A 177 -22.42 -49.46 43.04
CA ALA A 177 -21.51 -49.09 41.96
C ALA A 177 -22.27 -48.30 40.89
N GLY A 178 -21.57 -47.43 40.17
CA GLY A 178 -22.21 -46.67 39.10
C GLY A 178 -21.24 -46.21 38.03
N ILE A 179 -21.79 -45.95 36.88
CA ILE A 179 -21.06 -45.38 35.72
C ILE A 179 -21.90 -44.24 35.17
N SER A 180 -21.21 -43.16 34.78
CA SER A 180 -21.82 -42.00 34.11
C SER A 180 -21.05 -41.67 32.83
N LEU A 181 -21.79 -41.43 31.78
CA LEU A 181 -21.27 -41.04 30.45
C LEU A 181 -21.80 -39.65 30.12
N LYS A 182 -20.88 -38.69 29.89
CA LYS A 182 -21.24 -37.33 29.48
C LYS A 182 -20.93 -37.17 28.02
N PHE A 183 -21.94 -36.89 27.22
CA PHE A 183 -21.83 -36.66 25.79
C PHE A 183 -22.45 -35.31 25.43
N ARG A 184 -21.56 -34.29 25.25
CA ARG A 184 -22.00 -32.91 25.10
C ARG A 184 -22.83 -32.43 26.29
N THR A 185 -24.09 -32.13 26.02
CA THR A 185 -25.06 -31.67 27.05
C THR A 185 -25.84 -32.79 27.70
N ILE A 186 -25.67 -34.04 27.25
CA ILE A 186 -26.41 -35.20 27.76
C ILE A 186 -25.51 -35.97 28.73
N VAL A 187 -26.03 -36.26 29.90
CA VAL A 187 -25.39 -37.17 30.88
C VAL A 187 -26.28 -38.37 31.03
N MET A 188 -25.75 -39.57 30.82
CA MET A 188 -26.43 -40.84 31.02
C MET A 188 -25.75 -41.55 32.19
N GLU A 189 -26.56 -42.03 33.14
CA GLU A 189 -26.02 -42.68 34.31
C GLU A 189 -26.71 -44.02 34.54
N TYR A 190 -25.93 -44.97 34.98
CA TYR A 190 -26.43 -46.27 35.49
C TYR A 190 -25.85 -46.49 36.87
N GLY A 191 -26.72 -46.85 37.81
CA GLY A 191 -26.35 -47.23 39.18
C GLY A 191 -26.89 -48.60 39.55
N TYR A 192 -26.10 -49.31 40.31
CA TYR A 192 -26.41 -50.62 40.86
C TYR A 192 -26.22 -50.53 42.35
N GLU A 193 -27.21 -51.08 43.13
CA GLU A 193 -27.16 -51.16 44.60
C GLU A 193 -27.60 -52.53 44.99
N SER A 194 -26.76 -53.22 45.68
CA SER A 194 -27.04 -54.55 46.25
C SER A 194 -28.08 -54.45 47.39
N HIS A 195 -28.83 -55.48 47.57
CA HIS A 195 -29.72 -55.58 48.75
C HIS A 195 -29.56 -56.98 49.40
N PRO A 196 -29.47 -57.08 50.73
CA PRO A 196 -29.19 -58.35 51.36
C PRO A 196 -30.39 -59.37 51.34
N TYR A 197 -31.60 -58.84 51.15
CA TYR A 197 -32.80 -59.67 51.25
C TYR A 197 -33.72 -59.53 50.03
N LEU A 198 -33.53 -58.54 49.21
CA LEU A 198 -34.36 -58.26 48.03
C LEU A 198 -33.49 -58.30 46.76
N GLU A 199 -34.14 -58.25 45.60
CA GLU A 199 -33.44 -58.06 44.31
C GLU A 199 -32.68 -56.76 44.37
N PRO A 200 -31.53 -56.72 43.69
CA PRO A 200 -30.73 -55.44 43.59
C PRO A 200 -31.51 -54.37 42.91
N THR A 201 -31.20 -53.11 43.27
CA THR A 201 -31.80 -51.94 42.66
C THR A 201 -30.95 -51.49 41.45
N HIS A 202 -31.58 -51.31 40.30
CA HIS A 202 -30.99 -50.75 39.10
C HIS A 202 -31.59 -49.38 38.85
N ARG A 203 -30.73 -48.37 38.69
CA ARG A 203 -31.17 -47.00 38.37
C ARG A 203 -30.58 -46.55 37.06
N ILE A 204 -31.39 -46.01 36.16
CA ILE A 204 -30.96 -45.41 34.91
C ILE A 204 -31.45 -43.95 34.92
N SER A 205 -30.57 -43.03 34.65
CA SER A 205 -30.97 -41.63 34.56
C SER A 205 -30.36 -40.93 33.33
N PHE A 206 -31.06 -39.92 32.86
CA PHE A 206 -30.67 -39.05 31.79
C PHE A 206 -30.78 -37.60 32.26
N ALA A 207 -29.71 -36.81 32.07
CA ALA A 207 -29.76 -35.42 32.43
C ALA A 207 -29.31 -34.57 31.22
N LEU A 208 -29.97 -33.45 31.03
CA LEU A 208 -29.56 -32.39 30.09
C LEU A 208 -28.89 -31.27 30.90
N GLN A 209 -27.60 -31.11 30.66
CA GLN A 209 -26.80 -30.08 31.33
C GLN A 209 -26.66 -28.86 30.40
N LEU A 210 -27.53 -27.90 30.53
CA LEU A 210 -27.56 -26.67 29.71
C LEU A 210 -26.76 -25.60 30.43
N SER A 211 -25.54 -25.29 29.87
CA SER A 211 -24.69 -24.19 30.36
C SER A 211 -25.04 -22.90 29.63
N PRO A 212 -25.49 -21.85 30.28
CA PRO A 212 -25.76 -20.60 29.60
C PRO A 212 -24.47 -20.01 29.01
N ALA A 213 -24.58 -19.34 27.85
CA ALA A 213 -23.45 -18.67 27.23
C ALA A 213 -22.97 -17.52 28.13
N VAL A 214 -21.66 -17.50 28.38
CA VAL A 214 -21.06 -16.46 29.23
C VAL A 214 -20.47 -15.29 28.40
N VAL A 215 -20.39 -15.45 27.08
CA VAL A 215 -19.95 -14.37 26.16
C VAL A 215 -21.10 -14.01 25.22
N SER A 216 -21.30 -12.72 25.05
CA SER A 216 -22.24 -12.19 24.04
C SER A 216 -21.62 -11.02 23.26
N ILE A 217 -22.05 -10.89 21.99
CA ILE A 217 -21.67 -9.76 21.11
C ILE A 217 -22.74 -8.68 21.31
N THR A 218 -22.37 -7.58 21.96
CA THR A 218 -23.30 -6.50 22.29
C THR A 218 -23.48 -5.53 21.12
N LYS A 219 -22.39 -5.18 20.42
CA LYS A 219 -22.38 -4.20 19.36
C LYS A 219 -21.40 -4.60 18.26
N THR A 220 -21.65 -4.21 17.03
CA THR A 220 -20.70 -4.34 15.90
C THR A 220 -20.80 -3.10 15.03
N THR A 221 -19.66 -2.52 14.67
CA THR A 221 -19.59 -1.33 13.80
C THR A 221 -18.47 -1.52 12.79
N ILE A 222 -18.74 -1.23 11.52
CA ILE A 222 -17.71 -1.19 10.46
C ILE A 222 -17.10 0.22 10.49
N ALA A 223 -15.76 0.31 10.59
CA ALA A 223 -15.05 1.59 10.61
C ALA A 223 -15.13 2.30 9.26
N HIS A 224 -15.26 1.56 8.17
CA HIS A 224 -15.23 2.05 6.80
C HIS A 224 -16.49 1.60 6.04
N ASN A 225 -17.42 2.52 5.83
CA ASN A 225 -18.68 2.23 5.13
C ASN A 225 -19.01 3.39 4.19
N PRO A 226 -19.08 3.17 2.87
CA PRO A 226 -18.90 1.89 2.16
C PRO A 226 -17.45 1.41 2.13
N ILE A 227 -17.25 0.16 1.74
CA ILE A 227 -15.94 -0.50 1.66
C ILE A 227 -15.42 -0.38 0.22
N PHE A 228 -14.28 0.27 0.02
CA PHE A 228 -13.64 0.40 -1.30
C PHE A 228 -12.63 -0.73 -1.49
N ARG A 229 -12.78 -1.54 -2.53
CA ARG A 229 -11.84 -2.65 -2.84
C ARG A 229 -10.41 -2.13 -3.06
N SER A 230 -10.26 -0.98 -3.72
CA SER A 230 -8.96 -0.34 -3.96
C SER A 230 -8.19 -0.06 -2.67
N LEU A 231 -8.90 0.16 -1.56
CA LEU A 231 -8.30 0.49 -0.26
C LEU A 231 -8.02 -0.75 0.62
N HIS A 232 -8.13 -1.98 0.09
CA HIS A 232 -7.98 -3.19 0.91
C HIS A 232 -6.66 -3.22 1.70
N ARG A 233 -5.54 -2.77 1.11
CA ARG A 233 -4.25 -2.72 1.80
C ARG A 233 -4.24 -1.71 2.95
N TYR A 234 -4.91 -0.58 2.77
CA TYR A 234 -5.10 0.41 3.83
C TYR A 234 -5.89 -0.19 5.01
N TYR A 235 -6.98 -0.89 4.71
CA TYR A 235 -7.82 -1.51 5.75
C TYR A 235 -7.07 -2.62 6.52
N GLU A 236 -6.11 -3.30 5.87
CA GLU A 236 -5.29 -4.33 6.54
C GLU A 236 -4.31 -3.72 7.56
N SER A 237 -4.03 -2.42 7.46
CA SER A 237 -3.12 -1.71 8.38
C SER A 237 -3.86 -0.95 9.48
N GLU A 238 -5.19 -0.91 9.44
CA GLU A 238 -6.03 -0.15 10.36
C GLU A 238 -7.10 -1.04 10.98
N PRO A 239 -7.65 -0.69 12.15
CA PRO A 239 -8.81 -1.41 12.67
C PRO A 239 -9.99 -1.35 11.69
N PHE A 240 -10.51 -2.51 11.32
CA PHE A 240 -11.56 -2.60 10.30
C PHE A 240 -12.96 -2.59 10.89
N ILE A 241 -13.13 -3.27 12.06
CA ILE A 241 -14.42 -3.25 12.78
C ILE A 241 -14.17 -2.99 14.27
N LYS A 242 -15.22 -2.52 14.96
CA LYS A 242 -15.30 -2.49 16.41
C LYS A 242 -16.36 -3.48 16.87
N VAL A 243 -16.00 -4.33 17.84
CA VAL A 243 -16.87 -5.37 18.38
C VAL A 243 -17.02 -5.18 19.90
N GLY A 244 -18.22 -4.95 20.36
CA GLY A 244 -18.55 -4.93 21.77
C GLY A 244 -18.73 -6.37 22.26
N LEU A 245 -17.95 -6.77 23.27
CA LEU A 245 -17.96 -8.12 23.84
C LEU A 245 -18.23 -8.02 25.34
N LYS A 246 -19.19 -8.84 25.78
CA LYS A 246 -19.57 -8.90 27.17
C LYS A 246 -19.23 -10.28 27.73
N ASN A 247 -18.49 -10.31 28.84
CA ASN A 247 -18.19 -11.52 29.63
C ASN A 247 -18.94 -11.43 30.94
N ILE A 248 -19.89 -12.37 31.18
CA ILE A 248 -20.66 -12.42 32.44
C ILE A 248 -20.04 -13.41 33.44
N SER A 249 -18.90 -14.04 33.14
CA SER A 249 -18.23 -14.95 34.06
C SER A 249 -17.36 -14.18 35.07
N ASP A 250 -16.95 -14.87 36.12
CA ASP A 250 -16.07 -14.36 37.18
C ASP A 250 -14.58 -14.56 36.87
N GLU A 251 -14.25 -15.00 35.66
CA GLU A 251 -12.88 -15.34 35.28
C GLU A 251 -12.47 -14.61 33.99
N ASP A 252 -11.17 -14.37 33.85
CA ASP A 252 -10.59 -13.94 32.57
C ASP A 252 -10.87 -15.01 31.51
N LEU A 253 -11.40 -14.60 30.39
CA LEU A 253 -11.85 -15.53 29.36
C LEU A 253 -11.16 -15.27 28.03
N PRO A 254 -10.20 -16.11 27.64
CA PRO A 254 -9.63 -16.02 26.30
C PRO A 254 -10.68 -16.37 25.25
N VAL A 255 -10.86 -15.48 24.27
CA VAL A 255 -11.80 -15.68 23.16
C VAL A 255 -11.07 -15.47 21.85
N ASN A 256 -11.53 -16.12 20.80
CA ASN A 256 -11.06 -15.93 19.44
C ASN A 256 -12.17 -15.24 18.65
N VAL A 257 -11.89 -14.01 18.19
CA VAL A 257 -12.83 -13.20 17.41
C VAL A 257 -12.50 -13.36 15.93
N SER A 258 -13.44 -13.82 15.12
CA SER A 258 -13.29 -14.01 13.69
C SER A 258 -14.22 -13.08 12.92
N LEU A 259 -13.67 -12.42 11.88
CA LEU A 259 -14.43 -11.58 10.95
C LEU A 259 -14.45 -12.24 9.59
N PHE A 260 -15.57 -12.24 8.91
CA PHE A 260 -15.70 -12.66 7.52
C PHE A 260 -16.50 -11.63 6.72
N VAL A 261 -15.88 -11.11 5.65
CA VAL A 261 -16.53 -10.16 4.72
C VAL A 261 -16.75 -10.89 3.38
N PRO A 262 -17.99 -11.23 3.04
CA PRO A 262 -18.27 -11.93 1.78
C PRO A 262 -17.73 -11.16 0.57
N THR A 263 -17.31 -11.85 -0.46
CA THR A 263 -16.73 -11.35 -1.73
C THR A 263 -15.34 -10.71 -1.63
N MET A 264 -14.83 -10.50 -0.42
CA MET A 264 -13.48 -9.95 -0.20
C MET A 264 -12.55 -10.92 0.52
N MET A 265 -13.10 -11.97 1.12
CA MET A 265 -12.32 -12.93 1.92
C MET A 265 -12.66 -14.38 1.53
N ASP A 266 -11.63 -15.22 1.44
CA ASP A 266 -11.78 -16.67 1.28
C ASP A 266 -11.94 -17.37 2.63
N ASN A 267 -11.23 -16.87 3.64
CA ASN A 267 -11.21 -17.41 4.99
C ASN A 267 -11.42 -16.27 5.98
N PRO A 268 -12.07 -16.54 7.12
CA PRO A 268 -12.22 -15.51 8.17
C PRO A 268 -10.86 -15.08 8.73
N HIS A 269 -10.70 -13.81 8.99
CA HIS A 269 -9.59 -13.27 9.78
C HIS A 269 -9.90 -13.50 11.25
N SER A 270 -8.91 -13.89 12.04
CA SER A 270 -9.14 -14.25 13.46
C SER A 270 -8.06 -13.68 14.37
N GLU A 271 -8.51 -13.10 15.48
CA GLU A 271 -7.63 -12.54 16.53
C GLU A 271 -8.05 -13.06 17.91
N SER A 272 -7.07 -13.23 18.79
CA SER A 272 -7.31 -13.66 20.18
C SER A 272 -7.31 -12.47 21.12
N VAL A 273 -8.34 -12.40 21.97
CA VAL A 273 -8.53 -11.35 22.96
C VAL A 273 -8.85 -12.01 24.30
N THR A 274 -8.42 -11.45 25.41
CA THR A 274 -8.83 -11.90 26.75
C THR A 274 -9.84 -10.92 27.33
N LEU A 275 -11.05 -11.42 27.61
CA LEU A 275 -12.12 -10.62 28.20
C LEU A 275 -12.00 -10.66 29.72
N PRO A 276 -11.87 -9.52 30.41
CA PRO A 276 -11.84 -9.48 31.86
C PRO A 276 -13.15 -10.01 32.50
N PRO A 277 -13.12 -10.42 33.76
CA PRO A 277 -14.35 -10.84 34.45
C PRO A 277 -15.38 -9.70 34.49
N LYS A 278 -16.65 -10.03 34.25
CA LYS A 278 -17.78 -9.09 34.32
C LYS A 278 -17.60 -7.84 33.46
N SER A 279 -16.85 -7.96 32.37
CA SER A 279 -16.56 -6.85 31.44
C SER A 279 -17.63 -6.68 30.35
N ASP A 280 -17.76 -5.47 29.85
CA ASP A 280 -18.53 -5.12 28.64
C ASP A 280 -17.75 -4.03 27.92
N GLU A 281 -16.88 -4.42 26.98
CA GLU A 281 -15.88 -3.53 26.36
C GLU A 281 -15.89 -3.66 24.83
N GLU A 282 -15.43 -2.62 24.14
CA GLU A 282 -15.26 -2.62 22.69
C GLU A 282 -13.81 -2.95 22.33
N TYR A 283 -13.63 -3.78 21.33
CA TYR A 283 -12.35 -4.24 20.81
C TYR A 283 -12.25 -3.90 19.34
N ASP A 284 -11.10 -3.38 18.94
CA ASP A 284 -10.74 -3.18 17.55
C ASP A 284 -10.29 -4.52 16.96
N VAL A 285 -10.80 -4.85 15.77
CA VAL A 285 -10.46 -6.10 15.07
C VAL A 285 -10.04 -5.74 13.66
N GLY A 286 -8.89 -6.25 13.23
CA GLY A 286 -8.35 -6.07 11.91
C GLY A 286 -9.02 -6.95 10.86
N VAL A 287 -8.41 -6.98 9.68
CA VAL A 287 -8.92 -7.75 8.53
C VAL A 287 -7.75 -8.25 7.70
N SER A 288 -7.95 -9.35 6.99
CA SER A 288 -7.01 -9.84 5.97
C SER A 288 -7.83 -10.32 4.78
N PHE A 289 -7.62 -9.68 3.64
CA PHE A 289 -8.42 -9.95 2.45
C PHE A 289 -7.79 -11.03 1.56
N SER A 290 -8.57 -11.56 0.63
CA SER A 290 -8.09 -12.52 -0.36
C SER A 290 -7.09 -11.86 -1.33
N SER A 291 -6.11 -12.61 -1.81
CA SER A 291 -5.12 -12.11 -2.77
C SER A 291 -5.73 -11.67 -4.09
N ASP A 292 -6.92 -12.16 -4.44
CA ASP A 292 -7.62 -11.84 -5.68
C ASP A 292 -8.70 -10.75 -5.51
N VAL A 293 -8.67 -10.00 -4.41
CA VAL A 293 -9.70 -8.98 -4.09
C VAL A 293 -9.90 -7.97 -5.23
N LEU A 294 -8.83 -7.66 -6.00
CA LEU A 294 -8.86 -6.74 -7.15
C LEU A 294 -8.96 -7.45 -8.50
N THR A 295 -8.63 -8.75 -8.57
CA THR A 295 -8.49 -9.47 -9.85
C THR A 295 -9.65 -10.44 -10.11
N SER A 296 -10.43 -10.79 -9.09
CA SER A 296 -11.59 -11.67 -9.26
C SER A 296 -12.65 -11.02 -10.16
N LYS A 297 -13.44 -11.84 -10.84
CA LYS A 297 -14.55 -11.37 -11.70
C LYS A 297 -15.57 -10.52 -10.93
N LYS A 298 -15.67 -10.70 -9.62
CA LYS A 298 -16.59 -9.94 -8.77
C LYS A 298 -16.04 -8.55 -8.40
N ALA A 299 -14.75 -8.31 -8.64
CA ALA A 299 -14.11 -7.06 -8.23
C ALA A 299 -14.60 -5.85 -9.01
N THR A 300 -15.08 -6.04 -10.23
CA THR A 300 -15.56 -4.96 -11.11
C THR A 300 -16.89 -4.34 -10.62
N PHE A 301 -17.70 -5.11 -9.90
CA PHE A 301 -19.08 -4.72 -9.57
C PHE A 301 -19.24 -4.36 -8.10
N ASP A 302 -20.14 -3.44 -7.83
CA ASP A 302 -20.59 -3.14 -6.47
C ASP A 302 -21.40 -4.32 -5.92
N ASN A 303 -21.18 -4.69 -4.66
CA ASN A 303 -21.83 -5.82 -4.02
C ASN A 303 -22.34 -5.42 -2.65
N LEU A 304 -23.63 -5.65 -2.40
CA LEU A 304 -24.18 -5.53 -1.05
C LEU A 304 -23.80 -6.80 -0.28
N VAL A 305 -23.09 -6.66 0.82
CA VAL A 305 -22.62 -7.77 1.65
C VAL A 305 -23.10 -7.62 3.09
N GLN A 306 -23.17 -8.73 3.81
CA GLN A 306 -23.46 -8.73 5.23
C GLN A 306 -22.31 -9.41 5.96
N PRO A 307 -21.35 -8.65 6.51
CA PRO A 307 -20.23 -9.24 7.23
C PRO A 307 -20.69 -9.98 8.48
N GLU A 308 -19.91 -10.97 8.91
CA GLU A 308 -20.26 -11.81 10.06
C GLU A 308 -19.09 -11.83 11.04
N VAL A 309 -19.44 -11.66 12.33
CA VAL A 309 -18.49 -11.80 13.44
C VAL A 309 -18.84 -13.07 14.21
N LYS A 310 -17.84 -13.89 14.48
CA LYS A 310 -17.93 -15.08 15.33
C LYS A 310 -16.93 -14.97 16.48
N VAL A 311 -17.37 -15.36 17.67
CA VAL A 311 -16.53 -15.37 18.86
C VAL A 311 -16.57 -16.79 19.42
N THR A 312 -15.43 -17.47 19.42
CA THR A 312 -15.31 -18.81 20.01
C THR A 312 -14.53 -18.74 21.31
N TYR A 313 -14.95 -19.53 22.28
CA TYR A 313 -14.36 -19.58 23.63
C TYR A 313 -14.60 -20.94 24.26
N LYS A 314 -13.84 -21.29 25.30
CA LYS A 314 -14.00 -22.53 26.03
C LYS A 314 -14.74 -22.27 27.34
N GLN A 315 -15.76 -23.09 27.61
CA GLN A 315 -16.56 -23.05 28.87
C GLN A 315 -16.80 -24.48 29.35
N GLY A 316 -16.33 -24.82 30.57
CA GLY A 316 -16.47 -26.16 31.11
C GLY A 316 -15.84 -27.24 30.25
N GLY A 317 -14.74 -26.94 29.54
CA GLY A 317 -14.09 -27.88 28.65
C GLY A 317 -14.70 -27.98 27.26
N GLU A 318 -15.82 -27.33 27.00
CA GLU A 318 -16.50 -27.29 25.69
C GLU A 318 -16.25 -25.99 24.97
N GLU A 319 -16.12 -26.07 23.64
CA GLU A 319 -16.05 -24.88 22.78
C GLU A 319 -17.47 -24.33 22.58
N LYS A 320 -17.63 -23.05 22.84
CA LYS A 320 -18.89 -22.31 22.68
C LYS A 320 -18.71 -21.26 21.59
N LEU A 321 -19.81 -20.89 20.92
CA LEU A 321 -19.85 -19.94 19.81
C LEU A 321 -20.91 -18.88 20.09
N ALA A 322 -20.49 -17.59 19.99
CA ALA A 322 -21.40 -16.47 19.84
C ALA A 322 -21.18 -15.92 18.41
N GLN A 323 -22.25 -15.62 17.71
CA GLN A 323 -22.13 -15.09 16.34
C GLN A 323 -23.15 -14.00 16.11
N LYS A 324 -22.77 -13.03 15.24
CA LYS A 324 -23.64 -11.91 14.90
C LYS A 324 -23.37 -11.47 13.46
N LYS A 325 -24.41 -11.39 12.66
CA LYS A 325 -24.35 -10.74 11.37
C LYS A 325 -24.40 -9.24 11.58
N MET A 326 -23.49 -8.53 10.90
CA MET A 326 -23.40 -7.08 11.01
C MET A 326 -24.45 -6.41 10.10
N GLU A 327 -24.56 -5.11 10.16
CA GLU A 327 -25.37 -4.36 9.21
C GLU A 327 -24.80 -4.54 7.81
N SER A 328 -25.67 -4.53 6.80
CA SER A 328 -25.25 -4.66 5.41
C SER A 328 -24.45 -3.43 4.99
N SER A 329 -23.41 -3.65 4.18
CA SER A 329 -22.55 -2.61 3.65
C SER A 329 -22.30 -2.85 2.17
N TYR A 330 -22.08 -1.77 1.40
CA TYR A 330 -21.64 -1.90 0.01
C TYR A 330 -20.13 -2.11 -0.02
N VAL A 331 -19.71 -3.13 -0.76
CA VAL A 331 -18.33 -3.32 -1.21
C VAL A 331 -18.30 -2.80 -2.64
N LEU A 332 -17.63 -1.67 -2.85
CA LEU A 332 -17.60 -0.97 -4.14
C LEU A 332 -16.58 -1.61 -5.08
N GLY A 333 -16.84 -1.50 -6.38
CA GLY A 333 -15.97 -2.02 -7.44
C GLY A 333 -14.55 -1.47 -7.36
N LYS A 334 -13.59 -2.19 -7.96
CA LYS A 334 -12.14 -1.92 -7.83
C LYS A 334 -11.72 -0.51 -8.31
N GLY A 335 -12.47 0.10 -9.21
CA GLY A 335 -12.19 1.46 -9.72
C GLY A 335 -12.83 2.58 -8.93
N LYS A 336 -13.70 2.26 -7.96
CA LYS A 336 -14.47 3.31 -7.27
C LYS A 336 -13.63 4.08 -6.25
N LEU A 337 -13.87 5.40 -6.20
CA LEU A 337 -13.18 6.38 -5.36
C LEU A 337 -14.19 7.44 -4.89
N THR A 338 -13.84 8.21 -3.87
CA THR A 338 -14.55 9.43 -3.45
C THR A 338 -13.53 10.56 -3.25
N TRP A 339 -13.91 11.78 -3.61
CA TRP A 339 -13.03 12.96 -3.48
C TRP A 339 -13.15 13.64 -2.12
N SER A 340 -13.93 13.07 -1.19
CA SER A 340 -13.96 13.55 0.20
C SER A 340 -12.60 13.44 0.88
N ASN A 341 -11.76 12.51 0.39
CA ASN A 341 -10.36 12.39 0.77
C ASN A 341 -9.52 12.10 -0.50
N PRO A 342 -9.06 13.14 -1.18
CA PRO A 342 -8.38 12.97 -2.47
C PRO A 342 -7.03 12.23 -2.40
N GLU A 343 -6.40 12.11 -1.21
CA GLU A 343 -5.19 11.28 -1.04
C GLU A 343 -5.42 9.82 -1.44
N MET A 344 -6.68 9.35 -1.39
CA MET A 344 -7.04 7.98 -1.73
C MET A 344 -6.68 7.60 -3.17
N ILE A 345 -6.55 8.58 -4.09
CA ILE A 345 -6.11 8.32 -5.47
C ILE A 345 -4.75 7.62 -5.50
N ALA A 346 -3.94 7.77 -4.45
CA ALA A 346 -2.63 7.12 -4.36
C ALA A 346 -2.71 5.59 -4.46
N CYS A 347 -3.86 4.97 -4.09
CA CYS A 347 -4.02 3.52 -4.24
C CYS A 347 -4.05 3.05 -5.70
N TYR A 348 -4.18 4.00 -6.64
CA TYR A 348 -4.10 3.73 -8.09
C TYR A 348 -2.70 4.00 -8.65
N VAL A 349 -1.73 4.46 -7.85
CA VAL A 349 -0.35 4.63 -8.30
C VAL A 349 0.37 3.29 -8.20
N THR A 350 0.56 2.62 -9.36
CA THR A 350 1.07 1.24 -9.43
C THR A 350 2.35 1.14 -10.27
N PRO A 351 3.47 1.75 -9.81
CA PRO A 351 4.72 1.76 -10.59
C PRO A 351 5.33 0.37 -10.79
N ALA A 352 4.98 -0.59 -9.95
CA ALA A 352 5.49 -1.98 -10.01
C ALA A 352 4.61 -2.91 -10.87
N ASP A 353 3.49 -2.42 -11.44
CA ASP A 353 2.70 -3.20 -12.39
C ASP A 353 3.58 -3.57 -13.58
N ALA A 354 3.57 -4.84 -14.00
CA ALA A 354 4.48 -5.35 -15.04
C ALA A 354 4.35 -4.61 -16.37
N VAL A 355 3.14 -4.18 -16.74
CA VAL A 355 2.89 -3.45 -17.98
C VAL A 355 3.42 -2.01 -17.86
N VAL A 356 3.23 -1.36 -16.72
CA VAL A 356 3.74 -0.02 -16.43
C VAL A 356 5.27 -0.02 -16.45
N ASP A 357 5.89 -0.97 -15.76
CA ASP A 357 7.36 -1.12 -15.70
C ASP A 357 7.93 -1.36 -17.09
N LYS A 358 7.34 -2.30 -17.86
CA LYS A 358 7.75 -2.60 -19.23
C LYS A 358 7.64 -1.38 -20.14
N PHE A 359 6.54 -0.62 -20.02
CA PHE A 359 6.32 0.59 -20.81
C PHE A 359 7.41 1.64 -20.51
N ALA A 360 7.63 1.95 -19.23
CA ALA A 360 8.62 2.96 -18.83
C ALA A 360 10.03 2.57 -19.27
N ARG A 361 10.47 1.35 -18.95
CA ARG A 361 11.86 0.91 -19.21
C ARG A 361 12.17 0.81 -20.70
N ASN A 362 11.21 0.34 -21.49
CA ASN A 362 11.40 0.18 -22.95
C ASN A 362 11.88 1.49 -23.60
N PHE A 363 11.25 2.60 -23.26
CA PHE A 363 11.57 3.90 -23.87
C PHE A 363 12.79 4.56 -23.23
N ILE A 364 12.88 4.54 -21.92
CA ILE A 364 14.00 5.18 -21.21
C ILE A 364 15.33 4.53 -21.59
N GLN A 365 15.39 3.22 -21.65
CA GLN A 365 16.61 2.50 -22.02
C GLN A 365 17.07 2.87 -23.44
N TYR A 366 16.14 2.98 -24.38
CA TYR A 366 16.44 3.32 -25.77
C TYR A 366 16.97 4.75 -25.91
N TYR A 367 16.34 5.70 -25.20
CA TYR A 367 16.68 7.13 -25.32
C TYR A 367 17.74 7.61 -24.34
N THR A 368 18.34 6.76 -23.52
CA THR A 368 19.37 7.14 -22.53
C THR A 368 20.52 7.97 -23.15
N PRO A 369 21.08 7.60 -24.33
CA PRO A 369 22.15 8.41 -24.92
C PRO A 369 21.68 9.84 -25.23
N VAL A 370 20.48 9.99 -25.79
CA VAL A 370 19.90 11.29 -26.13
C VAL A 370 19.65 12.13 -24.86
N LEU A 371 19.15 11.46 -23.81
CA LEU A 371 18.86 12.11 -22.53
C LEU A 371 20.13 12.74 -21.93
N ASN A 372 21.22 12.00 -21.94
CA ASN A 372 22.49 12.48 -21.37
C ASN A 372 23.03 13.69 -22.15
N ASP A 373 22.85 13.69 -23.47
CA ASP A 373 23.33 14.76 -24.32
C ASP A 373 22.57 16.08 -24.16
N TYR A 374 21.26 16.03 -23.97
CA TYR A 374 20.38 17.21 -23.99
C TYR A 374 19.91 17.68 -22.62
N PHE A 375 19.66 16.77 -21.68
CA PHE A 375 18.97 17.09 -20.44
C PHE A 375 19.83 16.92 -19.18
N GLY A 376 21.03 16.39 -19.32
CA GLY A 376 21.95 16.20 -18.19
C GLY A 376 21.33 15.34 -17.08
N ARG A 377 21.48 15.81 -15.84
CA ARG A 377 20.97 15.10 -14.66
C ARG A 377 19.53 15.42 -14.32
N SER A 378 18.88 16.32 -15.07
CA SER A 378 17.48 16.66 -14.78
C SER A 378 16.52 15.51 -15.10
N ASN A 379 15.39 15.47 -14.40
CA ASN A 379 14.32 14.51 -14.68
C ASN A 379 13.50 14.89 -15.92
N LEU A 380 13.71 16.09 -16.46
CA LEU A 380 12.92 16.66 -17.55
C LEU A 380 12.90 15.76 -18.78
N GLY A 381 14.06 15.30 -19.24
CA GLY A 381 14.13 14.45 -20.44
C GLY A 381 13.37 13.14 -20.28
N ARG A 382 13.48 12.50 -19.11
CA ARG A 382 12.75 11.27 -18.84
C ARG A 382 11.24 11.50 -18.83
N ALA A 383 10.80 12.61 -18.25
CA ALA A 383 9.39 12.99 -18.21
C ALA A 383 8.85 13.23 -19.63
N ILE A 384 9.61 13.97 -20.49
CA ILE A 384 9.24 14.21 -21.88
C ILE A 384 9.04 12.89 -22.63
N ILE A 385 10.03 11.99 -22.55
CA ILE A 385 9.99 10.70 -23.28
C ILE A 385 8.77 9.88 -22.89
N LEU A 386 8.48 9.78 -21.58
CA LEU A 386 7.31 9.03 -21.13
C LEU A 386 6.01 9.66 -21.59
N TYR A 387 5.93 10.99 -21.56
CA TYR A 387 4.74 11.72 -22.01
C TYR A 387 4.51 11.52 -23.52
N ASP A 388 5.57 11.67 -24.32
CA ASP A 388 5.51 11.48 -25.78
C ASP A 388 5.17 10.03 -26.14
N ALA A 389 5.69 9.08 -25.35
CA ALA A 389 5.37 7.66 -25.52
C ALA A 389 3.88 7.39 -25.28
N LEU A 390 3.26 8.06 -24.30
CA LEU A 390 1.81 7.95 -24.06
C LEU A 390 1.01 8.47 -25.26
N GLY A 391 1.40 9.63 -25.80
CA GLY A 391 0.77 10.20 -26.99
C GLY A 391 0.88 9.27 -28.19
N THR A 392 2.09 8.73 -28.43
CA THR A 392 2.36 7.79 -29.52
C THR A 392 1.59 6.47 -29.33
N HIS A 393 1.44 6.02 -28.09
CA HIS A 393 0.64 4.82 -27.79
C HIS A 393 -0.83 5.03 -28.18
N GLY A 394 -1.25 6.27 -28.33
CA GLY A 394 -2.59 6.62 -28.78
C GLY A 394 -3.58 6.79 -27.64
N LEU A 395 -3.10 7.24 -26.48
CA LEU A 395 -4.00 7.58 -25.38
C LEU A 395 -4.81 8.82 -25.73
N VAL A 396 -6.08 8.82 -25.36
CA VAL A 396 -7.03 9.89 -25.63
C VAL A 396 -7.74 10.30 -24.35
N TYR A 397 -7.73 11.58 -24.07
CA TYR A 397 -8.57 12.16 -23.02
C TYR A 397 -10.04 12.11 -23.45
N ASN A 398 -10.89 11.59 -22.60
CA ASN A 398 -12.34 11.58 -22.78
C ASN A 398 -13.04 11.64 -21.41
N ILE A 399 -14.00 12.54 -21.32
CA ILE A 399 -14.76 12.73 -20.09
C ILE A 399 -15.56 11.45 -19.77
N ASP A 400 -15.49 10.97 -18.53
CA ASP A 400 -16.29 9.81 -18.12
C ASP A 400 -17.79 10.12 -18.24
N LEU A 401 -18.50 9.26 -18.95
CA LEU A 401 -19.95 9.42 -19.17
C LEU A 401 -20.78 8.88 -18.00
N GLU A 402 -20.22 7.99 -17.18
CA GLU A 402 -20.92 7.38 -16.05
C GLU A 402 -20.88 8.25 -14.80
N THR A 403 -19.77 8.93 -14.60
CA THR A 403 -19.59 9.83 -13.45
C THR A 403 -18.94 11.13 -13.93
N PRO A 404 -19.70 11.99 -14.65
CA PRO A 404 -19.13 13.24 -15.12
C PRO A 404 -18.59 14.06 -13.98
N PHE A 405 -17.35 14.50 -14.09
CA PHE A 405 -16.67 15.26 -13.05
C PHE A 405 -17.46 16.52 -12.64
N LEU A 406 -18.26 17.06 -13.56
CA LEU A 406 -19.14 18.20 -13.28
C LEU A 406 -20.18 17.89 -12.20
N ASP A 407 -20.68 16.64 -12.16
CA ASP A 407 -21.65 16.22 -11.14
C ASP A 407 -20.97 16.01 -9.78
N ILE A 408 -19.69 15.63 -9.78
CA ILE A 408 -18.90 15.43 -8.57
C ILE A 408 -18.40 16.75 -8.00
N ALA A 409 -18.22 17.79 -8.85
CA ALA A 409 -17.69 19.09 -8.44
C ALA A 409 -18.53 19.77 -7.36
N ASP A 410 -19.82 19.42 -7.22
CA ASP A 410 -20.70 19.95 -6.19
C ASP A 410 -20.86 19.00 -4.98
N ASP A 411 -20.40 17.76 -5.08
CA ASP A 411 -20.50 16.75 -4.01
C ASP A 411 -19.25 15.84 -3.96
N LYS A 412 -18.29 16.19 -3.15
CA LYS A 412 -17.06 15.41 -2.97
C LYS A 412 -17.29 13.98 -2.45
N SER A 413 -18.47 13.71 -1.87
CA SER A 413 -18.81 12.37 -1.37
C SER A 413 -19.36 11.44 -2.46
N ALA A 414 -19.68 11.96 -3.64
CA ALA A 414 -20.11 11.15 -4.80
C ALA A 414 -18.98 10.20 -5.21
N PHE A 415 -19.38 9.08 -5.79
CA PHE A 415 -18.41 8.05 -6.20
C PHE A 415 -17.95 8.30 -7.64
N ASP A 416 -16.65 8.33 -7.81
CA ASP A 416 -16.00 8.43 -9.11
C ASP A 416 -15.43 7.05 -9.50
N THR A 417 -14.86 6.96 -10.72
CA THR A 417 -14.26 5.73 -11.24
C THR A 417 -12.88 6.01 -11.81
N VAL A 418 -11.84 5.46 -11.18
CA VAL A 418 -10.44 5.61 -11.60
C VAL A 418 -9.93 4.27 -12.14
N LYS A 419 -9.32 4.29 -13.33
CA LYS A 419 -8.68 3.12 -13.93
C LYS A 419 -7.28 2.89 -13.37
N TYR A 420 -6.93 1.63 -13.18
CA TYR A 420 -5.54 1.27 -12.87
C TYR A 420 -4.64 1.61 -14.09
N PRO A 421 -3.41 2.09 -13.86
CA PRO A 421 -2.50 2.48 -14.94
C PRO A 421 -2.32 1.44 -16.05
N GLY A 422 -2.19 0.17 -15.70
CA GLY A 422 -2.11 -0.90 -16.69
C GLY A 422 -3.38 -1.04 -17.52
N ASP A 423 -4.56 -0.93 -16.88
CA ASP A 423 -5.84 -0.95 -17.61
C ASP A 423 -5.96 0.28 -18.52
N MET A 424 -5.49 1.45 -18.05
CA MET A 424 -5.50 2.69 -18.84
C MET A 424 -4.60 2.58 -20.09
N LEU A 425 -3.40 1.98 -19.95
CA LEU A 425 -2.51 1.72 -21.08
C LEU A 425 -3.18 0.79 -22.12
N ARG A 426 -3.90 -0.23 -21.64
CA ARG A 426 -4.59 -1.18 -22.52
C ARG A 426 -5.79 -0.54 -23.24
N ASP A 427 -6.61 0.19 -22.50
CA ASP A 427 -7.90 0.72 -23.00
C ASP A 427 -7.72 2.02 -23.81
N LYS A 428 -6.68 2.79 -23.50
CA LYS A 428 -6.25 4.01 -24.21
C LYS A 428 -7.21 5.20 -24.11
N ILE A 429 -8.23 5.12 -23.30
CA ILE A 429 -9.25 6.16 -23.11
C ILE A 429 -9.45 6.37 -21.63
N GLY A 430 -9.35 7.60 -21.18
CA GLY A 430 -9.57 7.94 -19.79
C GLY A 430 -9.69 9.44 -19.57
N ASP A 431 -10.02 9.82 -18.35
CA ASP A 431 -10.19 11.23 -18.01
C ASP A 431 -8.99 11.78 -17.20
N CYS A 432 -9.20 12.85 -16.44
CA CYS A 432 -8.08 13.55 -15.79
C CYS A 432 -7.40 12.74 -14.71
N ASP A 433 -8.16 12.00 -13.89
CA ASP A 433 -7.60 11.19 -12.80
C ASP A 433 -6.92 9.92 -13.32
N ASP A 434 -7.48 9.30 -14.36
CA ASP A 434 -6.91 8.14 -15.06
C ASP A 434 -5.51 8.48 -15.60
N LEU A 435 -5.42 9.60 -16.35
CA LEU A 435 -4.16 10.05 -16.98
C LEU A 435 -3.15 10.51 -15.93
N THR A 436 -3.63 11.17 -14.87
CA THR A 436 -2.78 11.62 -13.77
C THR A 436 -2.19 10.43 -13.00
N ALA A 437 -3.01 9.42 -12.66
CA ALA A 437 -2.56 8.21 -11.98
C ALA A 437 -1.57 7.42 -12.85
N LEU A 438 -1.83 7.33 -14.16
CA LEU A 438 -0.95 6.64 -15.10
C LEU A 438 0.40 7.34 -15.20
N TYR A 439 0.40 8.65 -15.51
CA TYR A 439 1.65 9.38 -15.70
C TYR A 439 2.44 9.45 -14.38
N GLY A 440 1.75 9.65 -13.25
CA GLY A 440 2.36 9.57 -11.92
C GLY A 440 3.02 8.22 -11.64
N SER A 441 2.39 7.12 -12.07
CA SER A 441 2.94 5.76 -11.91
C SER A 441 4.20 5.55 -12.75
N LEU A 442 4.20 6.05 -13.99
CA LEU A 442 5.38 5.96 -14.88
C LEU A 442 6.55 6.75 -14.30
N LEU A 443 6.31 7.97 -13.81
CA LEU A 443 7.35 8.80 -13.18
C LEU A 443 7.87 8.14 -11.90
N ALA A 444 6.97 7.61 -11.06
CA ALA A 444 7.33 6.90 -9.83
C ALA A 444 8.16 5.63 -10.13
N ASN A 445 7.90 4.94 -11.25
CA ASN A 445 8.69 3.78 -11.69
C ASN A 445 10.17 4.16 -11.90
N LEU A 446 10.43 5.38 -12.35
CA LEU A 446 11.78 5.92 -12.57
C LEU A 446 12.36 6.60 -11.31
N GLY A 447 11.67 6.56 -10.19
CA GLY A 447 12.10 7.22 -8.96
C GLY A 447 11.91 8.74 -8.95
N ILE A 448 11.11 9.28 -9.88
CA ILE A 448 10.83 10.72 -9.97
C ILE A 448 9.67 11.04 -9.04
N GLU A 449 9.91 11.92 -8.07
CA GLU A 449 8.86 12.33 -7.13
C GLU A 449 7.79 13.16 -7.83
N THR A 450 6.55 12.92 -7.47
CA THR A 450 5.39 13.62 -8.03
C THR A 450 4.49 14.15 -6.93
N MET A 451 3.75 15.20 -7.25
CA MET A 451 2.63 15.70 -6.48
C MET A 451 1.39 15.71 -7.37
N PHE A 452 0.27 15.22 -6.88
CA PHE A 452 -1.01 15.39 -7.54
C PHE A 452 -1.59 16.73 -7.10
N LEU A 453 -2.20 17.42 -8.05
CA LEU A 453 -2.77 18.76 -7.87
C LEU A 453 -4.29 18.63 -8.00
N ASP A 454 -4.96 18.45 -6.85
CA ASP A 454 -6.41 18.35 -6.79
C ASP A 454 -6.99 19.77 -6.75
N VAL A 455 -7.72 20.15 -7.79
CA VAL A 455 -8.37 21.45 -7.91
C VAL A 455 -9.88 21.27 -7.73
N PHE A 456 -10.40 21.86 -6.67
CA PHE A 456 -11.84 21.80 -6.38
C PHE A 456 -12.41 23.20 -6.20
N LYS A 457 -12.91 23.74 -7.31
CA LYS A 457 -13.58 25.04 -7.38
C LYS A 457 -15.08 24.78 -7.58
N PRO A 458 -16.00 25.55 -6.95
CA PRO A 458 -17.43 25.34 -7.17
C PRO A 458 -17.80 25.30 -8.66
N GLY A 459 -18.46 24.23 -9.06
CA GLY A 459 -18.86 24.01 -10.46
C GLY A 459 -17.72 23.54 -11.37
N ALA A 460 -16.52 23.30 -10.84
CA ALA A 460 -15.38 22.82 -11.63
C ALA A 460 -14.40 22.06 -10.75
N GLY A 461 -14.17 20.82 -11.08
CA GLY A 461 -13.15 20.02 -10.43
C GLY A 461 -12.15 19.53 -11.46
N HIS A 462 -10.91 19.27 -11.05
CA HIS A 462 -9.88 18.78 -11.95
C HIS A 462 -8.69 18.23 -11.16
N ILE A 463 -8.04 17.21 -11.69
CA ILE A 463 -6.79 16.73 -11.13
C ILE A 463 -5.72 16.61 -12.24
N PHE A 464 -4.50 17.04 -11.92
CA PHE A 464 -3.33 16.94 -12.78
C PHE A 464 -2.12 16.76 -11.86
N LEU A 465 -0.89 16.88 -12.37
CA LEU A 465 0.27 16.60 -11.53
C LEU A 465 1.43 17.55 -11.77
N MET A 466 2.37 17.57 -10.84
CA MET A 466 3.69 18.14 -11.06
C MET A 466 4.75 17.14 -10.60
N PHE A 467 5.93 17.20 -11.21
CA PHE A 467 7.04 16.30 -10.89
C PHE A 467 8.30 17.10 -10.52
N ASP A 468 9.15 16.51 -9.69
CA ASP A 468 10.43 17.08 -9.29
C ASP A 468 11.37 17.08 -10.52
N SER A 469 11.80 18.27 -10.96
CA SER A 469 12.71 18.42 -12.10
C SER A 469 14.11 17.84 -11.82
N GLY A 470 14.48 17.66 -10.56
CA GLY A 470 15.83 17.30 -10.15
C GLY A 470 16.79 18.51 -10.14
N ILE A 471 16.29 19.71 -10.42
CA ILE A 471 17.05 20.95 -10.47
C ILE A 471 16.88 21.67 -9.12
N LYS A 472 17.94 22.28 -8.62
CA LYS A 472 17.89 23.03 -7.36
C LYS A 472 17.27 24.41 -7.58
N PRO A 473 16.57 24.98 -6.59
CA PRO A 473 16.02 26.33 -6.71
C PRO A 473 17.03 27.40 -7.16
N ASP A 474 18.27 27.32 -6.69
CA ASP A 474 19.32 28.28 -7.04
C ASP A 474 19.74 28.20 -8.52
N ASP A 475 19.40 27.11 -9.19
CA ASP A 475 19.79 26.88 -10.59
C ASP A 475 18.62 27.13 -11.58
N VAL A 476 17.45 27.56 -11.10
CA VAL A 476 16.24 27.76 -11.94
C VAL A 476 16.59 28.59 -13.19
N THR A 477 17.25 29.73 -13.05
CA THR A 477 17.60 30.64 -14.16
C THR A 477 18.61 30.07 -15.17
N LYS A 478 19.27 28.95 -14.81
CA LYS A 478 20.21 28.27 -15.71
C LYS A 478 19.49 27.30 -16.66
N TYR A 479 18.29 26.86 -16.29
CA TYR A 479 17.56 25.79 -16.97
C TYR A 479 16.20 26.24 -17.52
N PHE A 480 15.65 27.34 -17.01
CA PHE A 480 14.30 27.80 -17.39
C PHE A 480 14.30 29.26 -17.80
N LEU A 481 13.55 29.58 -18.85
CA LEU A 481 13.44 30.95 -19.37
C LEU A 481 12.70 31.90 -18.44
N ASP A 482 11.68 31.39 -17.79
CA ASP A 482 10.81 32.17 -16.90
C ASP A 482 10.59 31.39 -15.62
N GLU A 483 10.95 31.98 -14.49
CA GLU A 483 10.75 31.39 -13.17
C GLU A 483 9.27 31.07 -12.87
N ASN A 484 8.36 31.77 -13.57
CA ASN A 484 6.92 31.54 -13.44
C ASN A 484 6.45 30.25 -14.16
N GLU A 485 7.31 29.61 -14.94
CA GLU A 485 6.99 28.35 -15.64
C GLU A 485 7.25 27.11 -14.77
N VAL A 486 7.81 27.30 -13.58
CA VAL A 486 8.06 26.22 -12.60
C VAL A 486 7.50 26.60 -11.24
N VAL A 487 7.39 25.64 -10.36
CA VAL A 487 6.92 25.84 -8.98
C VAL A 487 8.06 25.49 -8.03
N VAL A 488 8.51 26.46 -7.22
CA VAL A 488 9.50 26.20 -6.17
C VAL A 488 8.74 25.91 -4.88
N LEU A 489 8.88 24.68 -4.37
CA LEU A 489 8.16 24.23 -3.19
C LEU A 489 9.01 23.17 -2.45
N ASN A 490 9.14 23.33 -1.14
CA ASN A 490 9.89 22.39 -0.28
C ASN A 490 11.32 22.14 -0.77
N ASP A 491 12.02 23.23 -1.13
CA ASP A 491 13.42 23.22 -1.60
C ASP A 491 13.64 22.39 -2.90
N LYS A 492 12.59 22.27 -3.71
CA LYS A 492 12.60 21.56 -4.98
C LYS A 492 11.94 22.43 -6.07
N VAL A 493 12.32 22.14 -7.31
CA VAL A 493 11.74 22.78 -8.49
C VAL A 493 10.83 21.77 -9.19
N TRP A 494 9.53 22.07 -9.19
CA TRP A 494 8.48 21.21 -9.73
C TRP A 494 7.99 21.74 -11.05
N ILE A 495 7.67 20.82 -11.96
CA ILE A 495 7.12 21.13 -13.30
C ILE A 495 5.68 20.64 -13.35
N PRO A 496 4.68 21.56 -13.35
CA PRO A 496 3.28 21.17 -13.49
C PRO A 496 2.96 20.71 -14.92
N ILE A 497 2.21 19.61 -15.04
CA ILE A 497 1.86 19.01 -16.34
C ILE A 497 0.35 18.76 -16.39
N GLU A 498 -0.29 19.28 -17.44
CA GLU A 498 -1.68 18.99 -17.77
C GLU A 498 -1.74 17.68 -18.55
N ALA A 499 -1.95 16.56 -17.85
CA ALA A 499 -1.90 15.22 -18.44
C ALA A 499 -3.00 14.99 -19.50
N THR A 500 -4.11 15.73 -19.42
CA THR A 500 -5.22 15.61 -20.38
C THR A 500 -4.84 16.06 -21.80
N LEU A 501 -3.70 16.74 -21.96
CA LEU A 501 -3.17 17.16 -23.27
C LEU A 501 -2.30 16.06 -23.90
N VAL A 502 -2.33 14.83 -23.39
CA VAL A 502 -1.59 13.70 -23.97
C VAL A 502 -1.80 13.63 -25.50
N GLY A 503 -0.70 13.44 -26.24
CA GLY A 503 -0.70 13.48 -27.72
C GLY A 503 -0.40 14.85 -28.32
N LYS A 504 -0.33 15.89 -27.49
CA LYS A 504 0.23 17.20 -27.86
C LYS A 504 1.68 17.27 -27.36
N PRO A 505 2.51 18.20 -27.91
CA PRO A 505 3.88 18.36 -27.38
C PRO A 505 3.89 18.58 -25.87
N PHE A 506 4.86 18.00 -25.19
CA PHE A 506 5.04 18.09 -23.73
C PHE A 506 5.04 19.56 -23.26
N PHE A 507 5.71 20.46 -23.98
CA PHE A 507 5.76 21.89 -23.61
C PHE A 507 4.38 22.55 -23.57
N SER A 508 3.43 22.07 -24.39
CA SER A 508 2.04 22.55 -24.35
C SER A 508 1.36 22.12 -23.04
N ALA A 509 1.57 20.87 -22.62
CA ALA A 509 1.03 20.33 -21.37
C ALA A 509 1.67 21.03 -20.15
N TRP A 510 2.98 21.30 -20.21
CA TRP A 510 3.70 22.03 -19.18
C TRP A 510 3.14 23.46 -19.03
N LYS A 511 3.05 24.19 -20.14
CA LYS A 511 2.53 25.57 -20.13
C LYS A 511 1.11 25.64 -19.54
N GLN A 512 0.21 24.73 -19.98
CA GLN A 512 -1.16 24.70 -19.46
C GLN A 512 -1.21 24.28 -17.98
N GLY A 513 -0.39 23.31 -17.60
CA GLY A 513 -0.29 22.88 -16.20
C GLY A 513 0.15 24.02 -15.29
N THR A 514 1.17 24.77 -15.70
CA THR A 514 1.69 25.91 -14.94
C THR A 514 0.65 27.03 -14.84
N LEU A 515 0.02 27.39 -15.96
CA LEU A 515 -1.04 28.42 -15.97
C LEU A 515 -2.18 28.05 -15.00
N LYS A 516 -2.66 26.82 -15.10
CA LYS A 516 -3.75 26.31 -14.25
C LYS A 516 -3.34 26.29 -12.78
N TYR A 517 -2.14 25.79 -12.48
CA TYR A 517 -1.63 25.79 -11.10
C TYR A 517 -1.60 27.20 -10.52
N ASN A 518 -0.97 28.14 -11.22
CA ASN A 518 -0.81 29.53 -10.76
C ASN A 518 -2.17 30.21 -10.55
N GLU A 519 -3.10 30.06 -11.51
CA GLU A 519 -4.45 30.61 -11.42
C GLU A 519 -5.20 30.05 -10.21
N MET A 520 -5.26 28.73 -10.09
CA MET A 520 -6.03 28.07 -9.03
C MET A 520 -5.37 28.26 -7.66
N LYS A 521 -4.04 28.31 -7.61
CA LYS A 521 -3.29 28.57 -6.37
C LYS A 521 -3.56 30.00 -5.85
N ALA A 522 -3.60 30.98 -6.76
CA ALA A 522 -3.92 32.36 -6.42
C ALA A 522 -5.34 32.48 -5.82
N GLU A 523 -6.27 31.63 -6.26
CA GLU A 523 -7.65 31.56 -5.75
C GLU A 523 -7.81 30.61 -4.55
N ASN A 524 -6.76 29.94 -4.12
CA ASN A 524 -6.76 29.00 -2.98
C ASN A 524 -7.58 27.72 -3.24
N TYR A 525 -7.63 27.25 -4.48
CA TYR A 525 -8.37 26.04 -4.88
C TYR A 525 -7.49 24.83 -5.14
N VAL A 526 -6.17 24.91 -4.93
CA VAL A 526 -5.25 23.79 -5.16
C VAL A 526 -4.94 23.08 -3.84
N ASN A 527 -5.14 21.77 -3.82
CA ASN A 527 -4.67 20.87 -2.78
C ASN A 527 -3.49 20.05 -3.35
N GLU A 528 -2.31 20.23 -2.78
CA GLU A 528 -1.07 19.59 -3.20
C GLU A 528 -0.89 18.27 -2.44
N ILE A 529 -0.96 17.15 -3.14
CA ILE A 529 -0.90 15.81 -2.57
C ILE A 529 0.46 15.18 -2.90
N SER A 530 1.32 15.03 -1.92
CA SER A 530 2.59 14.31 -2.08
C SER A 530 2.29 12.83 -2.38
N VAL A 531 2.57 12.38 -3.59
CA VAL A 531 2.33 10.99 -4.00
C VAL A 531 3.15 10.04 -3.11
N LYS A 532 4.37 10.41 -2.78
CA LYS A 532 5.25 9.63 -1.90
C LYS A 532 4.63 9.39 -0.52
N GLU A 533 4.06 10.44 0.09
CA GLU A 533 3.42 10.34 1.41
C GLU A 533 2.07 9.60 1.32
N ALA A 534 1.28 9.92 0.31
CA ALA A 534 -0.04 9.32 0.11
C ALA A 534 0.06 7.82 -0.20
N THR A 535 1.04 7.38 -1.01
CA THR A 535 1.25 5.94 -1.31
C THR A 535 1.79 5.16 -0.11
N ALA A 536 2.47 5.82 0.84
CA ALA A 536 2.89 5.18 2.08
C ALA A 536 1.69 4.82 2.97
N LYS A 537 0.62 5.61 2.90
CA LYS A 537 -0.63 5.42 3.65
C LYS A 537 -1.63 4.57 2.87
N TYR A 538 -1.91 4.93 1.62
CA TYR A 538 -2.86 4.26 0.74
C TYR A 538 -2.10 3.38 -0.25
N ILE A 539 -1.58 2.27 0.27
CA ILE A 539 -0.74 1.34 -0.50
C ILE A 539 -1.58 0.70 -1.61
N ALA A 540 -1.10 0.80 -2.83
CA ALA A 540 -1.75 0.18 -3.98
C ALA A 540 -1.79 -1.35 -3.84
N GLY A 541 -2.91 -1.95 -4.14
CA GLY A 541 -3.05 -3.40 -4.18
C GLY A 541 -2.42 -3.99 -5.43
N SER A 542 -2.15 -5.29 -5.39
CA SER A 542 -1.63 -6.01 -6.56
C SER A 542 -2.73 -6.10 -7.63
N HIS A 543 -2.59 -5.31 -8.67
CA HIS A 543 -3.42 -5.37 -9.87
C HIS A 543 -2.61 -6.03 -10.98
N ILE A 544 -3.21 -6.94 -11.73
CA ILE A 544 -2.55 -7.66 -12.82
C ILE A 544 -3.19 -7.22 -14.14
N THR A 545 -2.40 -6.54 -14.96
CA THR A 545 -2.82 -6.15 -16.30
C THR A 545 -2.33 -7.22 -17.29
N PRO A 546 -3.19 -7.70 -18.19
CA PRO A 546 -2.71 -8.57 -19.27
C PRO A 546 -1.67 -7.87 -20.14
N ASP A 547 -0.67 -8.60 -20.62
CA ASP A 547 0.37 -8.05 -21.50
C ASP A 547 -0.25 -7.44 -22.78
N MET A 548 0.38 -6.39 -23.29
CA MET A 548 -0.12 -5.64 -24.43
C MET A 548 1.01 -5.25 -25.39
N PRO A 549 0.73 -5.00 -26.67
CA PRO A 549 1.73 -4.48 -27.61
C PRO A 549 2.23 -3.11 -27.18
N MET A 550 3.55 -2.91 -27.24
CA MET A 550 4.16 -1.61 -26.96
C MET A 550 4.15 -0.73 -28.23
N PRO A 551 4.08 0.60 -28.09
CA PRO A 551 4.19 1.50 -29.23
C PRO A 551 5.59 1.42 -29.85
N THR A 552 5.67 1.77 -31.14
CA THR A 552 6.96 1.77 -31.86
C THR A 552 7.78 3.01 -31.51
N ILE A 553 9.09 2.85 -31.51
CA ILE A 553 10.04 3.93 -31.22
C ILE A 553 9.94 5.05 -32.25
N ASP A 554 9.75 4.70 -33.54
CA ASP A 554 9.65 5.66 -34.63
C ASP A 554 8.53 6.70 -34.43
N GLY A 555 7.39 6.26 -33.87
CA GLY A 555 6.29 7.18 -33.61
C GLY A 555 6.61 8.25 -32.56
N ILE A 556 7.43 7.87 -31.55
CA ILE A 556 7.84 8.81 -30.48
C ILE A 556 8.80 9.87 -31.02
N ASN A 557 9.66 9.49 -31.98
CA ASN A 557 10.67 10.39 -32.57
C ASN A 557 10.08 11.71 -33.08
N ASP A 558 8.87 11.68 -33.60
CA ASP A 558 8.27 12.89 -34.20
C ASP A 558 7.84 13.90 -33.12
N LEU A 559 7.24 13.42 -31.99
CA LEU A 559 6.92 14.28 -30.84
C LEU A 559 8.20 14.75 -30.16
N LEU A 560 9.10 13.81 -29.86
CA LEU A 560 10.36 14.09 -29.15
C LEU A 560 11.23 15.15 -29.91
N LYS A 561 11.27 15.11 -31.22
CA LYS A 561 12.00 16.13 -32.03
C LYS A 561 11.47 17.53 -31.76
N GLU A 562 10.15 17.69 -31.70
CA GLU A 562 9.53 18.99 -31.46
C GLU A 562 9.87 19.48 -30.04
N ASP A 563 9.82 18.63 -29.08
CA ASP A 563 10.10 18.98 -27.66
C ASP A 563 11.61 19.27 -27.45
N ILE A 564 12.51 18.48 -28.06
CA ILE A 564 13.96 18.75 -28.01
C ILE A 564 14.27 20.08 -28.67
N LYS A 565 13.65 20.36 -29.80
CA LYS A 565 13.80 21.64 -30.49
C LYS A 565 13.39 22.82 -29.62
N GLN A 566 12.24 22.69 -28.95
CA GLN A 566 11.73 23.72 -28.05
C GLN A 566 12.68 23.95 -26.86
N TYR A 567 13.18 22.88 -26.28
CA TYR A 567 14.14 22.97 -25.16
C TYR A 567 15.47 23.58 -25.60
N GLY A 568 15.97 23.21 -26.78
CA GLY A 568 17.19 23.80 -27.37
C GLY A 568 17.06 25.31 -27.54
N MET A 569 15.93 25.76 -28.06
CA MET A 569 15.64 27.20 -28.20
C MET A 569 15.62 27.90 -26.83
N TRP A 570 15.07 27.26 -25.81
CA TRP A 570 15.07 27.81 -24.45
C TRP A 570 16.48 27.96 -23.91
N LEU A 571 17.33 26.94 -24.04
CA LEU A 571 18.71 26.99 -23.57
C LEU A 571 19.50 28.09 -24.27
N GLU A 572 19.37 28.22 -25.59
CA GLU A 572 20.01 29.28 -26.33
C GLU A 572 19.59 30.68 -25.85
N GLN A 573 18.30 30.85 -25.58
CA GLN A 573 17.77 32.12 -25.11
C GLN A 573 18.25 32.44 -23.70
N ILE A 574 18.36 31.41 -22.84
CA ILE A 574 18.89 31.57 -21.46
C ILE A 574 20.34 32.05 -21.52
N VAL A 575 21.17 31.42 -22.38
CA VAL A 575 22.56 31.82 -22.55
C VAL A 575 22.64 33.24 -23.12
N TYR A 576 21.86 33.56 -24.15
CA TYR A 576 21.78 34.89 -24.76
C TYR A 576 21.42 35.95 -23.69
N ASN A 577 20.38 35.68 -22.89
CA ASN A 577 19.93 36.61 -21.84
C ASN A 577 21.02 36.85 -20.77
N SER A 578 21.75 35.78 -20.43
CA SER A 578 22.78 35.84 -19.37
C SER A 578 24.05 36.59 -19.84
N VAL A 579 24.37 36.54 -21.15
CA VAL A 579 25.53 37.23 -21.75
C VAL A 579 25.17 38.68 -22.14
N GLY A 580 23.97 38.90 -22.52
CA GLY A 580 23.49 40.25 -22.96
C GLY A 580 24.31 40.76 -24.18
N UNK A 581 24.32 41.56 -24.53
CA UNK A 581 24.87 42.13 -25.43
C UNK A 581 26.08 42.58 -25.27
N LYS A 582 26.65 42.17 -24.41
CA LYS A 582 28.01 42.54 -24.00
C LYS A 582 29.09 41.72 -24.72
N LEU A 583 28.80 41.11 -25.87
CA LEU A 583 29.83 40.42 -26.66
C LEU A 583 30.67 41.44 -27.45
N ILE A 584 31.55 42.15 -26.75
CA ILE A 584 32.38 43.22 -27.32
C ILE A 584 33.87 42.85 -27.21
N ALA A 585 34.27 42.30 -26.09
CA ALA A 585 35.67 41.95 -25.81
C ALA A 585 35.91 40.44 -25.86
N ALA A 586 37.13 40.00 -26.00
CA ALA A 586 37.51 38.58 -25.97
C ALA A 586 37.05 37.87 -24.69
N GLU A 587 37.07 38.57 -23.58
CA GLU A 587 36.62 38.08 -22.28
C GLU A 587 35.11 37.80 -22.27
N ASP A 588 34.31 38.66 -22.97
CA ASP A 588 32.86 38.44 -23.07
C ASP A 588 32.54 37.15 -23.84
N TYR A 589 33.30 36.88 -24.94
CA TYR A 589 33.15 35.64 -25.73
C TYR A 589 33.64 34.43 -24.96
N TYR A 590 34.70 34.59 -24.14
CA TYR A 590 35.17 33.54 -23.25
C TYR A 590 34.08 33.18 -22.22
N ASP A 591 33.51 34.18 -21.54
CA ASP A 591 32.42 33.97 -20.56
C ASP A 591 31.19 33.31 -21.21
N ALA A 592 30.85 33.72 -22.43
CA ALA A 592 29.80 33.10 -23.24
C ALA A 592 30.14 31.63 -23.54
N GLY A 593 31.37 31.36 -23.92
CA GLY A 593 31.87 30.00 -24.16
C GLY A 593 31.75 29.10 -22.95
N VAL A 594 32.16 29.61 -21.81
CA VAL A 594 32.05 28.90 -20.50
C VAL A 594 30.58 28.58 -20.19
N LYS A 595 29.68 29.54 -20.36
CA LYS A 595 28.22 29.33 -20.13
C LYS A 595 27.61 28.30 -21.09
N TYR A 596 28.01 28.34 -22.37
CA TYR A 596 27.61 27.31 -23.32
C TYR A 596 28.15 25.93 -22.91
N MET A 597 29.36 25.86 -22.43
CA MET A 597 29.96 24.61 -21.91
C MET A 597 29.21 24.06 -20.71
N GLU A 598 28.84 24.93 -19.80
CA GLU A 598 27.98 24.56 -18.67
C GLU A 598 26.65 23.94 -19.10
N UNK A 599 26.30 24.44 -20.35
CA UNK A 599 25.14 23.97 -20.93
C UNK A 599 25.32 22.93 -21.87
N LYS A 600 26.40 22.38 -21.64
CA LYS A 600 26.84 21.33 -22.54
C LYS A 600 26.63 21.60 -24.06
N UNK A 601 26.66 22.67 -24.63
CA UNK A 601 26.61 23.11 -25.80
C UNK A 601 27.85 23.25 -26.42
N TYR A 602 28.51 22.24 -26.24
CA TYR A 602 29.94 22.25 -26.57
C TYR A 602 30.27 22.83 -27.92
N LYS A 603 29.44 22.68 -28.89
CA LYS A 603 29.66 23.22 -30.23
C LYS A 603 29.61 24.76 -30.24
N GLU A 604 28.65 25.33 -29.56
CA GLU A 604 28.51 26.78 -29.38
C GLU A 604 29.64 27.31 -28.47
N ALA A 605 29.94 26.60 -27.44
CA ALA A 605 31.13 26.91 -26.68
C ALA A 605 32.38 26.95 -27.55
N UNK A 606 32.56 25.99 -28.29
CA UNK A 606 33.59 25.94 -29.13
C UNK A 606 33.69 27.12 -29.98
N GLU A 607 32.49 27.66 -30.63
CA GLU A 607 32.49 28.87 -31.48
C GLU A 607 32.82 30.18 -30.72
N MET A 608 32.29 30.33 -29.55
CA MET A 608 32.56 31.48 -28.67
C MET A 608 34.02 31.49 -28.23
N LEU A 609 34.57 30.37 -27.82
CA LEU A 609 35.95 30.26 -27.36
C LEU A 609 36.92 30.51 -28.53
N GLU A 610 36.67 29.98 -29.72
CA GLU A 610 37.45 30.25 -30.92
C GLU A 610 37.44 31.76 -31.27
N THR A 611 36.25 32.40 -31.10
CA THR A 611 36.14 33.85 -31.31
C THR A 611 36.97 34.62 -30.27
N ALA A 612 36.88 34.22 -29.01
CA ALA A 612 37.67 34.81 -27.91
C ALA A 612 39.17 34.72 -28.22
N ILE A 613 39.64 33.54 -28.64
CA ILE A 613 41.08 33.28 -28.97
C ILE A 613 41.47 34.07 -30.23
N ASN A 614 40.60 34.15 -31.25
CA ASN A 614 40.88 34.96 -32.44
C ASN A 614 41.03 36.46 -32.13
N MET A 615 40.24 36.95 -31.15
CA MET A 615 40.31 38.34 -30.70
C MET A 615 41.53 38.60 -29.78
N LYS A 616 41.89 37.59 -28.99
CA LYS A 616 42.99 37.67 -28.01
C LYS A 616 43.82 36.38 -28.11
N PRO A 617 44.81 36.34 -29.05
CA PRO A 617 45.56 35.09 -29.28
C PRO A 617 46.36 34.57 -28.11
N VAL A 618 46.72 35.40 -27.14
CA VAL A 618 47.32 34.97 -25.89
C VAL A 618 46.24 34.94 -24.81
N PHE A 619 45.53 33.79 -24.70
CA PHE A 619 44.44 33.59 -23.77
C PHE A 619 44.42 32.13 -23.29
N PRO A 620 45.39 31.74 -22.45
CA PRO A 620 45.54 30.33 -22.08
C PRO A 620 44.30 29.71 -21.44
N ASP A 621 43.51 30.46 -20.66
CA ASP A 621 42.26 29.96 -20.06
C ASP A 621 41.21 29.60 -21.11
N ALA A 622 41.06 30.46 -22.17
CA ALA A 622 40.15 30.21 -23.28
C ALA A 622 40.63 29.01 -24.10
N ILE A 623 41.93 28.88 -24.33
CA ILE A 623 42.50 27.74 -25.06
C ILE A 623 42.32 26.43 -24.29
N ASN A 624 42.60 26.45 -22.98
CA ASN A 624 42.38 25.29 -22.14
C ASN A 624 40.88 24.89 -22.12
N THR A 625 39.99 25.89 -21.99
CA THR A 625 38.53 25.66 -21.96
C THR A 625 38.05 25.10 -23.30
N LEU A 626 38.63 25.54 -24.41
CA LEU A 626 38.37 24.94 -25.73
C LEU A 626 38.81 23.48 -25.77
N GLY A 627 39.98 23.17 -25.19
CA GLY A 627 40.42 21.77 -24.99
C GLY A 627 39.41 20.95 -24.21
N VAL A 628 38.84 21.53 -23.14
CA VAL A 628 37.83 20.85 -22.34
C VAL A 628 36.56 20.55 -23.18
N CYS A 629 36.14 21.49 -24.05
CA CYS A 629 35.04 21.23 -24.98
C CYS A 629 35.32 20.05 -25.92
N TYR A 630 36.57 19.94 -26.44
CA TYR A 630 36.97 18.80 -27.26
C TYR A 630 37.10 17.48 -26.45
N THR A 631 37.43 17.62 -25.21
CA THR A 631 37.38 16.45 -24.33
C THR A 631 35.93 15.93 -24.16
N UNK A 632 35.14 16.82 -24.09
CA UNK A 632 33.82 16.51 -23.89
C UNK A 632 33.14 15.99 -25.05
N THR A 633 33.62 16.34 -26.11
CA THR A 633 33.11 15.76 -27.35
C THR A 633 33.87 14.51 -27.86
N UNK A 634 34.74 14.09 -27.05
CA UNK A 634 35.47 12.99 -27.29
C UNK A 634 36.54 13.12 -28.27
N GLU A 635 36.94 14.20 -28.57
CA GLU A 635 38.05 14.48 -29.52
C GLU A 635 39.37 14.65 -28.77
N TYR A 636 39.73 13.68 -28.00
CA TYR A 636 40.81 13.70 -26.99
C TYR A 636 42.17 14.09 -27.58
N ALA A 637 42.49 13.63 -28.79
CA ALA A 637 43.77 14.00 -29.44
C ALA A 637 43.82 15.49 -29.70
N LYS A 638 42.74 16.06 -30.19
CA LYS A 638 42.60 17.49 -30.47
C LYS A 638 42.57 18.31 -29.19
N ALA A 639 41.92 17.80 -28.15
CA ALA A 639 41.91 18.42 -26.82
C ALA A 639 43.35 18.58 -26.27
N ILE A 640 44.17 17.55 -26.41
CA ILE A 640 45.56 17.56 -25.96
C ILE A 640 46.37 18.68 -26.67
N GLU A 641 46.18 18.89 -27.99
CA GLU A 641 46.83 19.96 -28.72
C GLU A 641 46.53 21.33 -28.12
N PHE A 642 45.26 21.58 -27.75
CA PHE A 642 44.85 22.84 -27.11
C PHE A 642 45.41 22.96 -25.67
N TYR A 643 45.44 21.89 -24.93
CA TYR A 643 46.05 21.94 -23.58
C TYR A 643 47.53 22.22 -23.64
N GLU A 644 48.25 21.63 -24.59
CA GLU A 644 49.65 21.87 -24.83
C GLU A 644 49.91 23.33 -25.25
N GLU A 645 49.06 23.89 -26.15
CA GLU A 645 49.09 25.29 -26.51
C GLU A 645 48.84 26.20 -25.29
N ALA A 646 47.87 25.89 -24.45
CA ALA A 646 47.59 26.64 -23.21
C ALA A 646 48.81 26.65 -22.29
N ILE A 647 49.48 25.50 -22.15
CA ILE A 647 50.69 25.35 -21.33
C ILE A 647 51.85 26.15 -21.96
N GLN A 648 51.97 26.14 -23.29
CA GLN A 648 53.01 26.91 -23.97
C GLN A 648 52.86 28.41 -23.68
N GLN A 649 51.63 28.90 -23.55
CA GLN A 649 51.34 30.31 -23.27
C GLN A 649 51.43 30.66 -21.79
N ALA A 650 50.92 29.80 -20.90
CA ALA A 650 50.83 30.06 -19.48
C ALA A 650 52.06 29.59 -18.64
N GLY A 651 52.87 28.68 -19.25
CA GLY A 651 53.86 27.91 -18.51
C GLY A 651 53.21 26.64 -17.86
N GLU A 652 53.99 25.91 -17.13
CA GLU A 652 53.53 24.70 -16.46
C GLU A 652 52.39 25.01 -15.48
N HIS A 653 51.20 24.50 -15.78
CA HIS A 653 49.99 24.72 -14.97
C HIS A 653 49.33 23.36 -14.64
N ALA A 654 49.27 23.06 -13.36
CA ALA A 654 48.86 21.73 -12.90
C ALA A 654 47.45 21.32 -13.45
N GLY A 655 46.49 22.27 -13.49
CA GLY A 655 45.12 21.98 -14.02
C GLY A 655 45.15 21.63 -15.52
N PHE A 656 45.93 22.36 -16.33
CA PHE A 656 46.01 22.09 -17.76
C PHE A 656 46.72 20.75 -18.03
N MET A 657 47.79 20.45 -17.26
CA MET A 657 48.50 19.15 -17.34
C MET A 657 47.61 18.00 -16.89
N LEU A 658 46.72 18.20 -15.89
CA LEU A 658 45.78 17.23 -15.44
C LEU A 658 44.79 16.86 -16.58
N ASN A 659 44.32 17.87 -17.31
CA ASN A 659 43.42 17.66 -18.46
C ASN A 659 44.12 16.81 -19.55
N ILE A 660 45.46 17.01 -19.77
CA ILE A 660 46.24 16.15 -20.67
C ILE A 660 46.27 14.71 -20.14
N ALA A 661 46.50 14.51 -18.84
CA ALA A 661 46.58 13.19 -18.22
C ALA A 661 45.22 12.45 -18.42
N ILE A 662 44.12 13.14 -18.15
CA ILE A 662 42.77 12.61 -18.33
C ILE A 662 42.54 12.22 -19.80
N SER A 663 42.85 13.13 -20.75
CA SER A 663 42.67 12.88 -22.18
C SER A 663 43.54 11.72 -22.70
N GLN A 664 44.78 11.60 -22.21
CA GLN A 664 45.67 10.45 -22.55
C GLN A 664 45.09 9.15 -22.01
N PHE A 665 44.52 9.16 -20.80
CA PHE A 665 43.84 8.00 -20.22
C PHE A 665 42.67 7.57 -21.09
N MET A 666 41.83 8.51 -21.52
CA MET A 666 40.64 8.28 -22.36
C MET A 666 41.03 7.76 -23.75
N LEU A 667 42.20 8.13 -24.27
CA LEU A 667 42.79 7.58 -25.50
C LEU A 667 43.30 6.14 -25.30
N GLY A 668 43.35 5.62 -24.09
CA GLY A 668 43.89 4.32 -23.78
C GLY A 668 45.41 4.32 -23.48
N ASN A 669 46.07 5.49 -23.51
CA ASN A 669 47.51 5.65 -23.27
C ASN A 669 47.80 5.69 -21.76
N LYS A 670 47.43 4.63 -21.08
CA LYS A 670 47.45 4.56 -19.60
C LYS A 670 48.83 4.82 -18.97
N GLY A 671 49.90 4.39 -19.62
CA GLY A 671 51.28 4.62 -19.17
C GLY A 671 51.65 6.10 -19.19
N LEU A 672 51.32 6.80 -20.27
CA LEU A 672 51.52 8.25 -20.44
C LEU A 672 50.64 9.06 -19.50
N ALA A 673 49.43 8.65 -19.36
CA ALA A 673 48.54 9.27 -18.38
C ALA A 673 49.11 9.24 -16.93
N UNK A 674 49.40 8.25 -16.64
CA UNK A 674 50.02 8.07 -15.50
C UNK A 674 51.16 8.88 -15.24
N GLN A 675 52.14 8.92 -16.13
CA GLN A 675 53.34 9.77 -16.05
C GLN A 675 52.95 11.26 -15.93
N LYS A 676 51.98 11.70 -16.73
CA LYS A 676 51.47 13.08 -16.69
C LYS A 676 50.83 13.44 -15.36
N TYR A 677 50.08 12.49 -14.76
CA TYR A 677 49.51 12.70 -13.44
C TYR A 677 50.59 12.84 -12.36
N ASP A 678 51.66 12.03 -12.40
CA ASP A 678 52.80 12.15 -11.49
C ASP A 678 53.46 13.54 -11.63
N GLU A 679 53.57 14.05 -12.86
CA GLU A 679 54.09 15.41 -13.13
C GLU A 679 53.15 16.47 -12.50
N VAL A 680 51.82 16.31 -12.61
CA VAL A 680 50.83 17.22 -12.00
C VAL A 680 51.02 17.25 -10.45
N VAL A 681 51.11 16.07 -9.82
CA VAL A 681 51.29 15.97 -8.35
C VAL A 681 52.61 16.60 -7.89
N MET A 682 53.65 16.53 -8.73
CA MET A 682 54.92 17.18 -8.42
C MET A 682 54.80 18.71 -8.47
N ILE A 683 53.99 19.26 -9.37
CA ILE A 683 53.80 20.72 -9.52
C ILE A 683 52.83 21.24 -8.45
N ASP A 684 51.74 20.49 -8.20
CA ASP A 684 50.76 20.87 -7.18
C ASP A 684 50.32 19.63 -6.37
N PRO A 685 50.90 19.43 -5.18
CA PRO A 685 50.53 18.29 -4.31
C PRO A 685 49.07 18.25 -3.90
N MET A 686 48.29 19.31 -4.11
CA MET A 686 46.85 19.31 -3.82
C MET A 686 46.09 18.30 -4.67
N PHE A 687 46.68 17.90 -5.81
CA PHE A 687 46.08 16.88 -6.68
C PHE A 687 46.42 15.45 -6.29
N GLU A 688 47.33 15.24 -5.31
CA GLU A 688 47.71 13.91 -4.84
C GLU A 688 46.49 13.17 -4.30
N GLY A 689 46.27 11.97 -4.81
CA GLY A 689 45.17 11.08 -4.40
C GLY A 689 43.83 11.34 -5.07
N LYS A 690 43.64 12.51 -5.70
CA LYS A 690 42.31 12.87 -6.29
C LYS A 690 41.91 11.93 -7.43
N LEU A 691 42.86 11.44 -8.22
CA LEU A 691 42.63 10.53 -9.33
C LEU A 691 43.34 9.18 -9.16
N ASP A 692 43.68 8.83 -7.96
CA ASP A 692 44.38 7.57 -7.70
C ASP A 692 43.59 6.31 -8.06
N UNK A 693 42.47 6.53 -8.09
CA UNK A 693 41.62 5.56 -8.46
C UNK A 693 41.67 5.25 -9.87
N VAL A 694 41.69 6.13 -10.44
CA VAL A 694 41.78 6.01 -11.89
C VAL A 694 43.20 5.66 -12.34
N PHE A 695 44.14 6.47 -11.92
CA PHE A 695 45.52 6.31 -12.39
C PHE A 695 46.34 5.22 -11.61
N GLY A 696 45.89 4.88 -10.40
CA GLY A 696 46.45 3.75 -9.65
C GLY A 696 46.24 2.42 -10.33
N ALA A 697 45.08 2.20 -10.93
CA ALA A 697 44.79 1.02 -11.77
C ALA A 697 45.68 1.00 -13.05
N ALA A 698 46.01 2.18 -13.61
CA ALA A 698 46.91 2.30 -14.76
C ALA A 698 48.37 1.98 -14.36
N LYS A 699 48.82 2.43 -13.18
CA LYS A 699 50.17 2.06 -12.62
C LYS A 699 50.30 0.56 -12.41
N ALA A 700 49.32 -0.10 -11.95
CA ALA A 700 49.30 -1.55 -11.79
C ALA A 700 49.44 -2.30 -13.14
N UNK A 701 48.95 -1.80 -13.96
CA UNK A 701 49.01 -2.32 -15.24
C UNK A 701 50.28 -2.27 -15.94
N VAL A 702 51.05 -1.34 -15.61
CA VAL A 702 52.43 -1.17 -16.14
C VAL A 702 53.42 -2.11 -15.43
N ALA A 703 53.16 -2.52 -14.21
CA ALA A 703 54.03 -3.35 -13.39
C ALA A 703 53.89 -4.88 -13.58
N GLY A 704 53.00 -5.36 -14.47
CA GLY A 704 52.72 -6.78 -14.71
C GLY A 704 51.65 -7.39 -13.83
N PRO A 705 51.24 -8.62 -14.16
CA PRO A 705 50.02 -9.16 -13.53
C PRO A 705 50.14 -9.42 -12.01
N UNK A 706 49.44 -8.68 -11.31
CA UNK A 706 49.42 -9.03 -10.03
C UNK A 706 47.96 -9.15 -9.69
N ASP A 707 47.73 -10.21 -9.01
CA ASP A 707 46.46 -10.37 -8.36
C ASP A 707 46.26 -9.32 -7.27
N GLY A 708 45.71 -8.19 -7.64
CA GLY A 708 45.45 -7.08 -6.71
C GLY A 708 43.93 -6.93 -6.43
N PRO A 709 43.55 -6.34 -5.25
CA PRO A 709 42.18 -6.18 -4.85
C PRO A 709 41.41 -5.20 -5.77
N THR A 710 40.13 -5.45 -6.00
CA THR A 710 39.21 -4.58 -6.73
C THR A 710 39.14 -3.19 -6.10
N LEU A 711 39.43 -2.19 -6.87
CA LEU A 711 39.33 -0.78 -6.45
C LEU A 711 37.86 -0.37 -6.28
N LYS A 712 37.56 0.21 -5.12
CA LYS A 712 36.29 0.94 -4.91
C LYS A 712 36.54 2.41 -5.28
N ILE A 713 35.97 2.85 -6.37
CA ILE A 713 35.96 4.24 -6.79
C ILE A 713 34.89 4.97 -5.93
N SER A 714 35.14 6.21 -5.54
CA SER A 714 34.12 7.00 -4.84
C SER A 714 32.94 7.30 -5.78
N ASP A 715 31.74 7.28 -5.28
CA ASP A 715 30.51 7.44 -6.06
C ASP A 715 30.50 8.71 -6.91
N ASP A 716 31.14 9.79 -6.42
CA ASP A 716 31.24 11.08 -7.13
C ASP A 716 32.16 10.97 -8.37
N LEU A 717 33.25 10.25 -8.26
CA LEU A 717 34.19 10.09 -9.36
C LEU A 717 33.67 9.05 -10.38
N GLU A 718 32.94 8.05 -9.91
CA GLU A 718 32.27 7.08 -10.77
C GLU A 718 31.19 7.77 -11.63
N ALA A 719 30.49 8.76 -11.07
CA ALA A 719 29.50 9.56 -11.79
C ALA A 719 30.17 10.47 -12.84
N GLU A 720 31.28 11.11 -12.51
CA GLU A 720 32.03 11.97 -13.44
C GLU A 720 32.68 11.19 -14.60
N LEU A 721 33.15 9.97 -14.33
CA LEU A 721 33.77 9.11 -15.34
C LEU A 721 32.71 8.38 -16.19
N ALA A 722 31.56 8.05 -15.64
CA ALA A 722 30.47 7.44 -16.37
C ALA A 722 29.84 8.39 -17.37
N GLU A 723 29.89 9.69 -17.14
CA GLU A 723 29.42 10.72 -18.09
C GLU A 723 30.31 10.82 -19.36
N GLY A 724 31.57 10.39 -19.28
CA GLY A 724 32.49 10.39 -20.42
C GLY A 724 32.62 9.04 -21.14
N SER A 725 32.04 7.97 -20.60
CA SER A 725 32.28 6.61 -21.10
C SER A 725 30.98 5.84 -21.35
N THR A 726 30.29 6.20 -22.42
CA THR A 726 29.08 5.45 -22.83
C THR A 726 29.35 4.28 -23.77
N LYS A 727 30.59 3.77 -23.79
CA LYS A 727 30.84 2.53 -24.53
C LYS A 727 31.29 1.41 -23.60
N GLY A 728 30.32 0.60 -23.29
CA GLY A 728 30.55 -0.74 -22.80
C GLY A 728 30.61 -0.94 -21.30
N LEU A 729 29.50 -0.90 -20.66
CA LEU A 729 29.24 -1.69 -19.45
C LEU A 729 27.75 -1.74 -19.12
N VAL A 730 26.97 -2.36 -19.97
CA VAL A 730 25.77 -3.11 -19.53
C VAL A 730 25.58 -4.27 -20.53
N GLU A 731 25.95 -5.46 -20.12
CA GLU A 731 25.40 -6.62 -20.79
C GLU A 731 23.96 -6.84 -20.28
N UNK A 732 23.14 -6.38 -20.92
CA UNK A 732 21.91 -6.66 -20.65
C UNK A 732 21.57 -7.92 -21.09
N LYS A 733 21.57 -8.72 -20.26
CA LYS A 733 21.20 -10.07 -20.54
C LYS A 733 19.74 -10.26 -20.95
N ASP A 734 18.90 -9.25 -20.83
CA ASP A 734 17.47 -9.38 -21.08
C ASP A 734 16.87 -8.26 -21.96
N ALA A 735 17.66 -7.66 -22.87
CA ALA A 735 17.11 -6.71 -23.85
C ALA A 735 16.35 -7.49 -24.96
N PRO A 736 15.20 -6.97 -25.43
CA PRO A 736 14.54 -7.59 -26.59
C PRO A 736 15.49 -7.60 -27.79
N LYS A 737 15.59 -8.71 -28.46
CA LYS A 737 16.58 -8.98 -29.51
C LYS A 737 16.36 -8.20 -30.82
N ASP A 738 15.39 -7.31 -30.90
CA ASP A 738 14.93 -6.74 -32.17
C ASP A 738 15.18 -5.22 -32.34
N ILE A 739 16.03 -4.61 -31.52
CA ILE A 739 16.36 -3.18 -31.65
C ILE A 739 17.88 -3.02 -31.77
N GLU A 740 18.34 -2.70 -32.94
CA GLU A 740 19.76 -2.42 -33.20
C GLU A 740 20.12 -0.96 -32.92
N PRO A 741 21.28 -0.65 -32.32
CA PRO A 741 21.72 0.71 -32.03
C PRO A 741 21.85 1.62 -33.28
N GLU A 742 21.82 1.03 -34.49
CA GLU A 742 21.95 1.77 -35.75
C GLU A 742 20.68 2.57 -36.13
N ASP A 743 19.54 2.30 -35.50
CA ASP A 743 18.30 3.01 -35.79
C ASP A 743 18.24 4.40 -35.14
N ILE A 744 19.05 4.68 -34.13
CA ILE A 744 19.24 6.05 -33.57
C ILE A 744 19.79 7.05 -34.60
N UNK A 745 20.34 6.59 -35.31
CA UNK A 745 20.91 7.27 -36.36
C UNK A 745 20.06 7.90 -37.34
N LYS A 746 19.01 7.47 -37.25
CA LYS A 746 18.02 7.98 -38.17
C LYS A 746 17.42 9.32 -37.77
N VAL A 747 17.54 9.72 -36.52
CA VAL A 747 17.15 11.07 -36.09
C VAL A 747 18.32 11.98 -36.38
N ASP A 748 18.20 12.73 -37.46
CA ASP A 748 19.22 13.69 -37.88
C ASP A 748 19.08 14.93 -36.95
N PHE A 749 19.74 14.85 -35.81
CA PHE A 749 19.78 15.94 -34.81
C PHE A 749 20.35 17.25 -35.40
N ARG A 750 21.13 17.17 -36.49
CA ARG A 750 21.58 18.38 -37.24
C ARG A 750 20.37 19.10 -37.83
N LYS A 751 19.43 18.37 -38.38
CA LYS A 751 18.16 18.95 -38.88
C LYS A 751 17.29 19.58 -37.81
N UNK A 752 17.41 19.07 -36.95
CA UNK A 752 16.68 19.55 -35.88
C UNK A 752 17.25 20.85 -35.44
N ARG A 753 18.46 20.83 -35.17
CA ARG A 753 19.18 22.04 -34.84
C ARG A 753 19.08 23.13 -35.93
N ALA A 754 19.17 22.73 -37.16
CA ALA A 754 18.98 23.64 -38.28
C ALA A 754 17.64 24.38 -38.21
N ARG A 755 16.58 23.69 -37.84
CA ARG A 755 15.24 24.30 -37.68
C ARG A 755 15.23 25.30 -36.53
N SER A 756 15.85 24.93 -35.37
CA SER A 756 15.98 25.80 -34.22
C SER A 756 16.73 27.09 -34.58
N ASP A 757 17.92 26.96 -35.20
CA ASP A 757 18.72 28.08 -35.67
C ASP A 757 17.90 28.98 -36.63
N ASN A 758 17.13 28.38 -37.53
CA ASN A 758 16.29 29.13 -38.47
C ASN A 758 15.19 29.92 -37.73
N THR A 759 14.53 29.31 -36.76
CA THR A 759 13.50 29.99 -35.98
C THR A 759 14.07 31.16 -35.15
N VAL A 760 15.25 30.98 -34.56
CA VAL A 760 15.98 32.08 -33.90
C VAL A 760 16.32 33.17 -34.88
N GLY A 761 16.79 32.83 -36.09
CA GLY A 761 17.07 33.77 -37.18
C GLY A 761 15.83 34.58 -37.60
N ILE A 762 14.65 33.92 -37.70
CA ILE A 762 13.36 34.58 -38.01
C ILE A 762 13.02 35.57 -36.89
N THR A 763 13.22 35.19 -35.65
CA THR A 763 12.95 36.06 -34.49
C THR A 763 13.81 37.33 -34.53
N PHE A 764 15.13 37.19 -34.77
CA PHE A 764 16.02 38.36 -34.93
C PHE A 764 15.62 39.23 -36.14
N ALA A 765 15.22 38.63 -37.26
CA ALA A 765 14.75 39.36 -38.43
C ALA A 765 13.47 40.15 -38.12
N ARG A 766 12.51 39.57 -37.38
CA ARG A 766 11.29 40.25 -36.92
C ARG A 766 11.61 41.46 -36.03
N LEU A 767 12.65 41.36 -35.22
CA LEU A 767 13.12 42.43 -34.34
C LEU A 767 13.97 43.47 -35.08
N GLY A 768 14.19 43.27 -36.40
CA GLY A 768 15.00 44.20 -37.23
C GLY A 768 16.50 43.96 -37.11
N ASN A 769 16.94 42.97 -36.36
CA ASN A 769 18.36 42.65 -36.21
C ASN A 769 18.81 41.66 -37.30
N TYR A 770 18.92 42.18 -38.52
CA TYR A 770 19.24 41.33 -39.66
C TYR A 770 20.68 40.80 -39.66
N SER A 771 21.59 41.42 -38.91
CA SER A 771 22.96 40.92 -38.79
C SER A 771 22.95 39.55 -38.04
N MET A 772 22.33 39.53 -36.88
CA MET A 772 22.17 38.28 -36.10
C MET A 772 21.35 37.24 -36.86
N ALA A 773 20.27 37.68 -37.51
CA ALA A 773 19.42 36.78 -38.32
C ALA A 773 20.25 36.05 -39.38
N ILE A 774 21.14 36.78 -40.09
CA ILE A 774 22.02 36.22 -41.15
C ILE A 774 22.92 35.12 -40.55
N ASP A 775 23.50 35.37 -39.40
CA ASP A 775 24.40 34.39 -38.76
C ASP A 775 23.64 33.10 -38.37
N TYR A 776 22.44 33.23 -37.81
CA TYR A 776 21.61 32.07 -37.50
C TYR A 776 21.10 31.31 -38.72
N PHE A 777 20.69 32.01 -39.80
CA PHE A 777 20.33 31.39 -41.08
C PHE A 777 21.51 30.65 -41.70
N LYS A 778 22.74 31.17 -41.57
CA LYS A 778 23.95 30.48 -42.03
C LYS A 778 24.23 29.22 -41.24
N LYS A 779 24.00 29.24 -39.91
CA LYS A 779 24.09 28.05 -39.04
C LYS A 779 23.06 26.99 -39.44
N SER A 780 21.81 27.40 -39.73
CA SER A 780 20.74 26.50 -40.20
C SER A 780 21.18 25.79 -41.48
N ILE A 781 21.67 26.56 -42.48
CA ILE A 781 22.14 26.03 -43.76
C ILE A 781 23.35 25.11 -43.58
N LYS A 782 24.26 25.43 -42.66
CA LYS A 782 25.43 24.58 -42.33
C LYS A 782 24.97 23.23 -41.75
N ASN A 783 23.96 23.27 -40.88
CA ASN A 783 23.44 22.07 -40.20
C ASN A 783 22.51 21.25 -41.12
N ASP A 784 21.73 21.89 -41.97
CA ASP A 784 20.93 21.21 -43.01
C ASP A 784 20.96 21.99 -44.34
N PRO A 785 21.94 21.70 -45.18
CA PRO A 785 22.06 22.38 -46.46
C PRO A 785 20.98 21.99 -47.47
N THR A 786 20.17 20.96 -47.18
CA THR A 786 19.13 20.46 -48.11
C THR A 786 17.85 21.28 -48.03
N GLU A 787 17.58 21.94 -46.90
CA GLU A 787 16.35 22.73 -46.74
C GLU A 787 16.48 24.09 -47.40
N MET A 788 15.59 24.35 -48.34
CA MET A 788 15.65 25.58 -49.15
C MET A 788 15.01 26.76 -48.43
N ASP A 789 14.10 26.58 -47.51
CA ASP A 789 13.48 27.67 -46.76
C ASP A 789 14.50 28.47 -45.96
N TYR A 790 15.57 27.84 -45.44
CA TYR A 790 16.65 28.54 -44.72
C TYR A 790 17.39 29.48 -45.65
N LYS A 791 17.55 29.07 -46.93
CA LYS A 791 18.20 29.91 -47.96
C LYS A 791 17.27 31.06 -48.39
N VAL A 792 15.94 30.84 -48.38
CA VAL A 792 14.94 31.89 -48.62
C VAL A 792 15.06 32.95 -47.53
N HIS A 793 15.04 32.54 -46.24
CA HIS A 793 15.14 33.43 -45.09
C HIS A 793 16.46 34.23 -45.12
N LEU A 794 17.58 33.54 -45.42
CA LEU A 794 18.89 34.19 -45.54
C LEU A 794 18.88 35.20 -46.66
N ALA A 795 18.31 34.89 -47.84
CA ALA A 795 18.23 35.81 -48.96
C ALA A 795 17.44 37.09 -48.60
N VAL A 796 16.32 36.95 -47.89
CA VAL A 796 15.51 38.09 -47.43
C VAL A 796 16.32 38.95 -46.43
N ALA A 797 17.00 38.34 -45.48
CA ALA A 797 17.77 39.05 -44.47
C ALA A 797 18.98 39.81 -45.08
N LEU A 798 19.69 39.17 -46.04
CA LEU A 798 20.75 39.78 -46.78
C LEU A 798 20.27 41.00 -47.61
N TYR A 799 19.12 40.84 -48.27
CA TYR A 799 18.49 41.94 -49.02
C TYR A 799 18.19 43.15 -48.12
N ARG A 800 17.64 42.85 -46.90
CA ARG A 800 17.33 43.86 -45.88
C ARG A 800 18.60 44.58 -45.38
N MET A 801 19.76 43.93 -45.44
CA MET A 801 21.07 44.52 -45.08
C MET A 801 21.74 45.20 -46.24
N TYR A 802 21.06 45.43 -47.39
CA TYR A 802 21.55 46.01 -48.62
C TYR A 802 22.71 45.18 -49.19
N LYS A 803 22.79 43.90 -48.98
CA LYS A 803 23.76 42.97 -49.56
C LYS A 803 23.14 42.26 -50.76
N UNK A 804 22.84 42.72 -51.74
CA UNK A 804 22.15 42.34 -52.78
C UNK A 804 22.69 41.28 -53.64
N ASP A 805 24.06 41.56 -53.75
CA ASP A 805 24.74 40.51 -54.53
C ASP A 805 24.69 39.14 -53.80
N ASP A 806 24.90 39.16 -52.51
CA ASP A 806 24.81 37.96 -51.68
C ASP A 806 23.38 37.38 -51.71
N ALA A 807 22.36 38.23 -51.61
CA ALA A 807 20.94 37.81 -51.68
C ALA A 807 20.65 37.14 -53.04
N LEU A 808 21.17 37.66 -54.12
CA LEU A 808 21.03 37.16 -55.52
C LEU A 808 21.65 35.72 -55.63
N UNK A 809 22.49 35.45 -54.98
CA UNK A 809 23.13 34.24 -54.93
C UNK A 809 22.26 33.20 -54.40
N TYR A 810 21.79 33.51 -53.25
CA TYR A 810 20.84 32.56 -52.63
C TYR A 810 19.57 32.46 -53.48
N TYR A 811 19.06 33.50 -54.03
CA TYR A 811 17.96 33.48 -54.99
C TYR A 811 18.23 32.46 -56.11
N UNK A 812 19.35 32.47 -56.51
CA UNK A 812 19.73 31.65 -57.53
C UNK A 812 19.76 30.25 -57.18
N UNK A 813 19.98 30.00 -55.96
CA UNK A 813 20.04 28.77 -55.41
C UNK A 813 18.77 28.16 -55.29
N VAL A 814 17.88 28.83 -54.69
CA VAL A 814 16.48 28.45 -54.48
C VAL A 814 15.78 28.20 -55.85
N LYS A 815 15.97 29.09 -56.80
CA LYS A 815 15.35 28.96 -58.13
C LYS A 815 15.70 27.65 -58.84
N ARG A 816 16.90 27.15 -58.64
CA ARG A 816 17.35 25.88 -59.28
C ARG A 816 16.81 24.65 -58.54
N ALA A 817 16.70 24.73 -57.20
CA ALA A 817 16.38 23.57 -56.36
C ALA A 817 14.87 23.41 -56.08
N LYS A 818 14.19 24.53 -55.81
CA LYS A 818 12.74 24.57 -55.50
C LYS A 818 12.11 25.80 -56.18
N PRO A 819 11.76 25.74 -57.48
CA PRO A 819 11.20 26.89 -58.22
C PRO A 819 9.94 27.49 -57.62
N GLU A 820 9.17 26.69 -56.90
CA GLU A 820 7.93 27.11 -56.23
C GLU A 820 8.15 28.13 -55.10
N LEU A 821 9.34 28.11 -54.49
CA LEU A 821 9.70 29.06 -53.43
C LEU A 821 10.17 30.41 -53.96
N VAL A 822 10.48 30.50 -55.30
CA VAL A 822 10.98 31.70 -55.90
C VAL A 822 9.95 32.84 -55.87
N THR A 823 8.69 32.53 -55.88
CA THR A 823 7.60 33.50 -55.74
C THR A 823 7.72 34.36 -54.49
N GLN A 824 8.31 33.82 -53.43
CA GLN A 824 8.55 34.52 -52.16
C GLN A 824 9.73 35.49 -52.27
N LEU A 825 10.61 35.36 -53.30
CA LEU A 825 11.85 36.13 -53.50
C LEU A 825 11.79 37.03 -54.80
N UNK A 826 10.87 37.09 -55.29
CA UNK A 826 10.70 37.75 -56.49
C UNK A 826 11.11 39.18 -56.52
N PHE A 827 10.92 39.80 -55.21
CA PHE A 827 11.36 41.18 -54.94
C PHE A 827 12.89 41.36 -55.12
N ILE A 828 13.67 40.46 -54.89
CA ILE A 828 15.12 40.47 -55.12
C ILE A 828 15.44 40.67 -56.60
N UNK A 829 14.63 40.26 -57.32
CA UNK A 829 14.80 40.44 -58.71
C UNK A 829 14.22 41.66 -59.20
N UNK A 830 13.45 42.12 -58.50
CA UNK A 830 12.80 43.21 -58.87
C UNK A 830 13.23 44.35 -58.22
N MET A 831 14.20 45.02 -58.44
CA MET A 831 14.74 46.17 -57.79
C MET A 831 13.73 47.37 -57.79
N GLY A 832 13.14 47.56 -56.61
CA GLY A 832 12.21 48.66 -56.32
C GLY A 832 10.90 48.33 -55.66
N GLU A 833 10.58 47.05 -55.40
CA GLU A 833 9.41 46.68 -54.69
C GLU A 833 9.69 46.60 -53.16
N SER A 834 8.67 46.87 -52.32
CA SER A 834 8.77 46.76 -50.83
C SER A 834 9.08 45.35 -50.42
N THR A 835 10.07 45.15 -49.59
CA THR A 835 10.44 43.84 -49.01
C THR A 835 9.35 43.35 -48.11
N PRO A 836 8.87 42.09 -48.23
CA PRO A 836 7.88 41.53 -47.32
C PRO A 836 8.40 41.45 -45.92
N LYS A 837 7.51 41.49 -44.94
CA LYS A 837 7.82 41.31 -43.51
C LYS A 837 8.00 39.80 -43.24
N PHE A 838 8.85 39.47 -42.27
CA PHE A 838 9.09 38.05 -41.87
C PHE A 838 7.85 37.37 -41.29
N ASP A 839 6.90 38.15 -40.78
CA ASP A 839 5.61 37.61 -40.30
C ASP A 839 4.76 36.94 -41.40
N LYS A 840 5.16 37.05 -42.69
CA LYS A 840 4.49 36.36 -43.79
C LYS A 840 5.17 35.03 -44.19
N PHE A 841 6.20 34.61 -43.47
CA PHE A 841 6.98 33.39 -43.78
C PHE A 841 6.80 32.31 -42.72
N ASP A 842 5.67 32.29 -42.01
CA ASP A 842 5.32 31.22 -41.00
C ASP A 842 4.82 29.95 -41.70
#